data_b766d78071a66a7469775b5f7f0e549a
#
_entry.id   b766d78071a66a7469775b5f7f0e549a
#
_cell.length_a   1.000
_cell.length_b   1.000
_cell.length_c   1.000
_cell.angle_alpha   90.00
_cell.angle_beta   90.00
_cell.angle_gamma   90.00
#
_symmetry.space_group_name_H-M   'P 1'
#
loop_
_entity.id
_entity.type
_entity.pdbx_description
1 polymer ?
#
loop_
_entity_poly.entity_id
_entity_poly.type
_entity_poly.pdbx_seq_one_letter_code
_entity_poly.pdbx_strand_id
1 'polypeptide(L)'
;MKKFLFKIFTVSTLFFISSPLFANISFDNIDVNENDEVLYTINQQLFEGESYNSLVYTKLQNGTHQSTHDFITCFPEQMELLNNKKTLQIRNKYGVAKYDLIANKMNWVSKVKSIPETTLPLSVYSVSNNGEWYCYLESTGDVKASLILKNTKTGKEKTLCTDILMDYEKVPVKWAPDSSVLLYENHNNIYFCNPEAYLKGIEVDEKNRKIGRGSINSVHVVSDKYFAYVDDYLLYKISFKELYTLGLYSGIIGQGTIVGRLPFPFNPKTDKFSVNKPFTGVFLIQNNRMFSYLNVRSESCDYMDVLYSRPYTDTSATLKDAHVFWDKSNSPILWQEKLPYDKTFERGSVYKISTVNLQVLEVEDSGTPFISPDSSKIAFYAGEGLYVYDVSTWKRIGHLSGERITKLLWLDSNTLIVGGTKSIKKWNLLSNETFLLTLSSCKAGYWNPVSGKIICNNNSGDDYEYEKESRTWKRVGLSTNRVPVTQNGRYRVFVGNAINSNFENSIYVRTLTSKPTTKVLYSQTRKKIAPKKKIALIFDAYDNSDGLSKVITTLNKYDINPTFFINGEFIKRYPSETKQISIYNFDCASMFFSAIDLTDNTFVIDEDFIRRGLARNEDEFYQITKKELSLFWHTPFFVKNQMILSAGEKTGYIYVDIPEELLQLQTNSANDNIEELLSKYINCVKENDETVLPIQIGYSSQENKTLIYQHLDILICTLLKNGYEFVTINKI
;
A
#
# COMPACT_ATOMS: atom_id res chain seq x y z
N MET A 1 -13.78 -71.72 -13.88
CA MET A 1 -14.71 -71.03 -13.01
C MET A 1 -13.90 -70.05 -12.19
N LYS A 2 -13.76 -68.78 -12.64
CA LYS A 2 -12.98 -67.71 -12.00
C LYS A 2 -13.95 -66.76 -11.36
N LYS A 3 -13.82 -66.60 -10.02
CA LYS A 3 -14.50 -65.56 -9.23
C LYS A 3 -13.85 -64.24 -9.47
N PHE A 4 -14.59 -63.26 -9.99
CA PHE A 4 -14.21 -61.86 -10.04
C PHE A 4 -14.55 -61.22 -8.71
N LEU A 5 -13.52 -60.74 -7.99
CA LEU A 5 -13.65 -59.87 -6.81
C LEU A 5 -13.71 -58.43 -7.29
N PHE A 6 -14.85 -57.81 -7.13
CA PHE A 6 -15.02 -56.34 -7.26
C PHE A 6 -14.51 -55.71 -5.98
N LYS A 7 -13.38 -55.01 -6.04
CA LYS A 7 -12.94 -54.09 -4.98
C LYS A 7 -13.69 -52.76 -5.17
N ILE A 8 -14.62 -52.51 -4.29
CA ILE A 8 -15.27 -51.22 -4.12
C ILE A 8 -14.24 -50.31 -3.45
N PHE A 9 -13.69 -49.37 -4.21
CA PHE A 9 -12.98 -48.22 -3.68
C PHE A 9 -14.01 -47.22 -3.15
N THR A 10 -14.24 -47.22 -1.87
CA THR A 10 -14.92 -46.12 -1.17
C THR A 10 -13.97 -44.91 -1.18
N VAL A 11 -14.19 -44.00 -2.11
CA VAL A 11 -13.62 -42.67 -2.05
C VAL A 11 -14.35 -41.96 -0.92
N SER A 12 -13.69 -41.87 0.25
CA SER A 12 -14.08 -40.96 1.32
C SER A 12 -13.85 -39.57 0.82
N THR A 13 -14.86 -38.95 0.23
CA THR A 13 -14.94 -37.52 0.08
C THR A 13 -15.02 -36.95 1.48
N LEU A 14 -13.88 -36.55 2.03
CA LEU A 14 -13.80 -35.62 3.15
C LEU A 14 -14.41 -34.32 2.66
N PHE A 15 -15.71 -34.18 2.90
CA PHE A 15 -16.31 -32.86 2.95
C PHE A 15 -15.61 -32.08 4.09
N PHE A 16 -14.60 -31.29 3.74
CA PHE A 16 -14.24 -30.18 4.56
C PHE A 16 -15.45 -29.24 4.57
N ILE A 17 -16.33 -29.45 5.54
CA ILE A 17 -17.26 -28.41 5.96
C ILE A 17 -16.36 -27.28 6.43
N SER A 18 -16.07 -26.36 5.54
CA SER A 18 -15.56 -25.04 5.94
C SER A 18 -16.64 -24.45 6.84
N SER A 19 -16.49 -24.66 8.14
CA SER A 19 -17.29 -23.91 9.12
C SER A 19 -17.10 -22.43 8.74
N PRO A 20 -18.20 -21.67 8.58
CA PRO A 20 -18.08 -20.24 8.33
C PRO A 20 -17.24 -19.68 9.48
N LEU A 21 -16.05 -19.22 9.15
CA LEU A 21 -15.17 -18.52 10.08
C LEU A 21 -15.87 -17.21 10.39
N PHE A 22 -16.63 -17.20 11.47
CA PHE A 22 -17.26 -15.99 11.97
C PHE A 22 -16.14 -15.05 12.42
N ALA A 23 -16.08 -13.88 11.82
CA ALA A 23 -15.20 -12.82 12.25
C ALA A 23 -15.38 -12.58 13.74
N ASN A 24 -14.29 -12.54 14.48
CA ASN A 24 -14.30 -12.15 15.89
C ASN A 24 -14.77 -10.72 16.01
N ILE A 25 -15.86 -10.49 16.76
CA ILE A 25 -16.33 -9.15 17.04
C ILE A 25 -16.02 -8.83 18.50
N SER A 26 -15.37 -7.68 18.70
CA SER A 26 -15.22 -7.03 19.99
C SER A 26 -15.76 -5.61 19.92
N PHE A 27 -16.03 -5.05 21.08
CA PHE A 27 -16.49 -3.67 21.21
C PHE A 27 -15.47 -2.91 22.03
N ASP A 28 -15.05 -1.76 21.47
CA ASP A 28 -14.23 -0.83 22.21
C ASP A 28 -15.05 0.41 22.56
N ASN A 29 -14.82 0.91 23.77
CA ASN A 29 -15.36 2.15 24.30
C ASN A 29 -16.81 2.46 23.90
N ILE A 30 -17.69 2.13 24.81
CA ILE A 30 -19.10 2.48 24.70
C ILE A 30 -19.33 3.78 25.42
N ASP A 31 -19.97 4.73 24.76
CA ASP A 31 -20.38 6.00 25.35
C ASP A 31 -21.85 6.27 25.09
N VAL A 32 -22.51 6.97 26.01
CA VAL A 32 -23.88 7.38 25.87
C VAL A 32 -24.01 8.89 26.18
N ASN A 33 -24.64 9.61 25.25
CA ASN A 33 -24.84 11.05 25.41
C ASN A 33 -26.18 11.41 26.06
N GLU A 34 -26.41 12.70 26.34
CA GLU A 34 -27.62 13.23 26.95
C GLU A 34 -28.84 13.06 26.07
N ASN A 35 -28.69 12.84 24.77
CA ASN A 35 -29.79 12.64 23.82
C ASN A 35 -30.21 11.17 23.66
N ASP A 36 -29.77 10.28 24.57
CA ASP A 36 -30.02 8.85 24.51
C ASP A 36 -29.43 8.18 23.22
N GLU A 37 -28.32 8.71 22.71
CA GLU A 37 -27.59 8.12 21.63
C GLU A 37 -26.39 7.34 22.19
N VAL A 38 -26.24 6.10 21.77
CA VAL A 38 -25.11 5.22 22.14
C VAL A 38 -24.11 5.18 21.01
N LEU A 39 -22.86 5.41 21.33
CA LEU A 39 -21.71 5.32 20.44
C LEU A 39 -20.84 4.14 20.87
N TYR A 40 -20.41 3.34 19.91
CA TYR A 40 -19.47 2.24 20.15
C TYR A 40 -18.69 1.91 18.89
N THR A 41 -17.50 1.33 19.08
CA THR A 41 -16.70 0.81 17.97
C THR A 41 -16.84 -0.70 17.90
N ILE A 42 -17.21 -1.22 16.75
CA ILE A 42 -17.20 -2.65 16.44
C ILE A 42 -15.87 -2.98 15.79
N ASN A 43 -15.07 -3.84 16.45
CA ASN A 43 -13.89 -4.43 15.86
C ASN A 43 -14.26 -5.81 15.34
N GLN A 44 -14.24 -5.99 14.04
CA GLN A 44 -14.40 -7.29 13.40
C GLN A 44 -13.01 -7.82 13.06
N GLN A 45 -12.59 -8.86 13.73
CA GLN A 45 -11.36 -9.55 13.39
C GLN A 45 -11.60 -10.33 12.10
N LEU A 46 -10.89 -9.94 11.05
CA LEU A 46 -10.87 -10.67 9.80
C LEU A 46 -10.02 -11.93 9.95
N PHE A 47 -10.12 -12.82 8.96
CA PHE A 47 -9.54 -14.17 8.99
C PHE A 47 -8.07 -14.17 9.27
N GLU A 48 -7.24 -13.30 9.26
CA GLU A 48 -5.79 -13.34 9.47
C GLU A 48 -5.30 -12.44 10.62
N GLY A 49 -6.17 -12.21 11.62
CA GLY A 49 -5.80 -11.39 12.78
C GLY A 49 -5.86 -9.89 12.55
N GLU A 50 -6.15 -9.45 11.34
CA GLU A 50 -6.40 -8.05 11.06
C GLU A 50 -7.83 -7.67 11.40
N SER A 51 -8.03 -6.47 11.90
CA SER A 51 -9.35 -6.00 12.32
C SER A 51 -9.91 -4.97 11.33
N TYR A 52 -11.18 -5.09 11.08
CA TYR A 52 -11.99 -4.10 10.40
C TYR A 52 -12.85 -3.40 11.44
N ASN A 53 -12.77 -2.09 11.51
CA ASN A 53 -13.42 -1.31 12.54
C ASN A 53 -14.58 -0.49 11.95
N SER A 54 -15.71 -0.47 12.65
CA SER A 54 -16.84 0.38 12.33
C SER A 54 -17.20 1.20 13.55
N LEU A 55 -17.29 2.48 13.40
CA LEU A 55 -17.86 3.36 14.41
C LEU A 55 -19.38 3.43 14.19
N VAL A 56 -20.12 3.04 15.20
CA VAL A 56 -21.59 2.91 15.13
C VAL A 56 -22.23 3.77 16.20
N TYR A 57 -23.28 4.47 15.85
CA TYR A 57 -24.17 5.07 16.84
C TYR A 57 -25.60 4.59 16.65
N THR A 58 -26.32 4.50 17.75
CA THR A 58 -27.71 4.03 17.80
C THR A 58 -28.50 4.92 18.70
N LYS A 59 -29.69 5.36 18.24
CA LYS A 59 -30.68 6.03 19.10
C LYS A 59 -31.45 4.98 19.86
N LEU A 60 -31.46 5.06 21.20
CA LEU A 60 -32.10 4.06 22.05
C LEU A 60 -33.62 3.98 21.84
N GLN A 61 -34.26 5.08 21.46
CA GLN A 61 -35.71 5.11 21.20
C GLN A 61 -36.13 4.36 19.93
N ASN A 62 -35.30 4.34 18.90
CA ASN A 62 -35.67 3.80 17.59
C ASN A 62 -35.02 2.45 17.26
N GLY A 63 -34.02 2.01 18.02
CA GLY A 63 -33.33 0.74 17.82
C GLY A 63 -32.57 0.59 16.49
N THR A 64 -32.42 1.68 15.71
CA THR A 64 -31.75 1.65 14.40
C THR A 64 -30.25 1.87 14.53
N HIS A 65 -29.48 0.89 14.08
CA HIS A 65 -28.05 1.02 13.99
C HIS A 65 -27.65 1.86 12.77
N GLN A 66 -26.84 2.87 13.01
CA GLN A 66 -26.31 3.69 11.94
C GLN A 66 -24.78 3.71 12.03
N SER A 67 -24.12 3.11 11.04
CA SER A 67 -22.66 3.24 10.91
C SER A 67 -22.31 4.68 10.58
N THR A 68 -21.42 5.27 11.36
CA THR A 68 -20.88 6.61 11.07
C THR A 68 -19.76 6.54 10.06
N HIS A 69 -18.93 5.54 10.15
CA HIS A 69 -17.78 5.35 9.29
C HIS A 69 -17.20 3.95 9.39
N ASP A 70 -16.84 3.39 8.25
CA ASP A 70 -16.07 2.17 8.17
C ASP A 70 -14.59 2.52 8.00
N PHE A 71 -13.70 1.89 8.77
CA PHE A 71 -12.26 2.12 8.69
C PHE A 71 -11.62 1.07 7.78
N ILE A 72 -10.61 1.51 7.04
CA ILE A 72 -9.76 0.61 6.26
C ILE A 72 -8.61 0.17 7.15
N THR A 73 -8.47 -1.14 7.39
CA THR A 73 -7.48 -1.69 8.32
C THR A 73 -6.07 -1.72 7.77
N CYS A 74 -5.90 -1.57 6.46
CA CYS A 74 -4.60 -1.35 5.84
C CYS A 74 -4.69 -0.25 4.79
N PHE A 75 -3.52 0.29 4.41
CA PHE A 75 -3.46 1.32 3.37
C PHE A 75 -4.00 0.79 2.03
N PRO A 76 -4.51 1.68 1.17
CA PRO A 76 -5.02 1.27 -0.12
C PRO A 76 -3.86 0.78 -1.02
N GLU A 77 -4.01 -0.41 -1.59
CA GLU A 77 -3.09 -0.92 -2.59
C GLU A 77 -3.34 -0.24 -3.94
N GLN A 78 -4.60 0.10 -4.21
CA GLN A 78 -4.99 0.87 -5.39
C GLN A 78 -6.04 1.91 -5.04
N MET A 79 -5.94 3.07 -5.68
CA MET A 79 -6.96 4.13 -5.67
C MET A 79 -7.21 4.60 -7.10
N GLU A 80 -8.48 4.75 -7.46
CA GLU A 80 -8.90 5.19 -8.79
C GLU A 80 -10.08 6.15 -8.68
N LEU A 81 -10.09 7.20 -9.50
CA LEU A 81 -11.22 8.11 -9.61
C LEU A 81 -12.16 7.65 -10.74
N LEU A 82 -13.40 7.38 -10.38
CA LEU A 82 -14.45 6.94 -11.30
C LEU A 82 -15.48 8.04 -11.54
N ASN A 83 -16.32 7.84 -12.56
CA ASN A 83 -17.53 8.66 -12.80
C ASN A 83 -17.24 10.16 -12.78
N ASN A 84 -16.38 10.62 -13.69
CA ASN A 84 -16.00 12.04 -13.78
C ASN A 84 -15.49 12.62 -12.44
N LYS A 85 -14.70 11.85 -11.73
CA LYS A 85 -14.09 12.21 -10.43
C LYS A 85 -15.08 12.40 -9.28
N LYS A 86 -16.25 11.80 -9.35
CA LYS A 86 -17.24 11.82 -8.26
C LYS A 86 -17.08 10.69 -7.28
N THR A 87 -16.49 9.58 -7.71
CA THR A 87 -16.33 8.38 -6.89
C THR A 87 -14.86 7.98 -6.84
N LEU A 88 -14.33 7.84 -5.63
CA LEU A 88 -13.02 7.24 -5.37
C LEU A 88 -13.22 5.74 -5.11
N GLN A 89 -12.66 4.90 -5.94
CA GLN A 89 -12.59 3.46 -5.69
C GLN A 89 -11.28 3.13 -4.99
N ILE A 90 -11.38 2.41 -3.90
CA ILE A 90 -10.27 2.01 -3.05
C ILE A 90 -10.23 0.49 -3.04
N ARG A 91 -9.07 -0.09 -3.33
CA ARG A 91 -8.85 -1.54 -3.25
C ARG A 91 -7.74 -1.84 -2.28
N ASN A 92 -7.94 -2.88 -1.53
CA ASN A 92 -6.91 -3.54 -0.74
C ASN A 92 -7.22 -5.04 -0.68
N LYS A 93 -6.38 -5.81 0.00
CA LYS A 93 -6.55 -7.25 0.14
C LYS A 93 -7.87 -7.69 0.81
N TYR A 94 -8.57 -6.79 1.50
CA TYR A 94 -9.86 -7.07 2.15
C TYR A 94 -11.07 -6.81 1.29
N GLY A 95 -10.91 -6.17 0.16
CA GLY A 95 -12.00 -5.92 -0.75
C GLY A 95 -11.92 -4.59 -1.50
N VAL A 96 -13.08 -4.17 -1.97
CA VAL A 96 -13.25 -2.94 -2.73
C VAL A 96 -14.24 -2.05 -2.01
N ALA A 97 -13.84 -0.82 -1.73
CA ALA A 97 -14.70 0.23 -1.21
C ALA A 97 -14.87 1.34 -2.27
N LYS A 98 -16.02 1.97 -2.27
CA LYS A 98 -16.29 3.18 -3.06
C LYS A 98 -16.61 4.33 -2.12
N TYR A 99 -15.90 5.43 -2.29
CA TYR A 99 -16.12 6.67 -1.57
C TYR A 99 -16.77 7.68 -2.51
N ASP A 100 -17.98 8.15 -2.18
CA ASP A 100 -18.65 9.23 -2.88
C ASP A 100 -18.08 10.55 -2.40
N LEU A 101 -17.37 11.28 -3.28
CA LEU A 101 -16.69 12.53 -2.95
C LEU A 101 -17.65 13.73 -2.78
N ILE A 102 -18.89 13.59 -3.24
CA ILE A 102 -19.93 14.63 -3.07
C ILE A 102 -20.67 14.41 -1.76
N ALA A 103 -21.14 13.18 -1.53
CA ALA A 103 -21.86 12.81 -0.32
C ALA A 103 -20.93 12.54 0.87
N ASN A 104 -19.62 12.52 0.66
CA ASN A 104 -18.59 12.16 1.65
C ASN A 104 -18.90 10.84 2.38
N LYS A 105 -19.33 9.83 1.63
CA LYS A 105 -19.75 8.54 2.19
C LYS A 105 -19.00 7.39 1.55
N MET A 106 -18.46 6.50 2.40
CA MET A 106 -17.81 5.26 1.98
C MET A 106 -18.78 4.07 2.06
N ASN A 107 -18.78 3.22 1.04
CA ASN A 107 -19.51 1.97 1.03
C ASN A 107 -18.60 0.84 0.55
N TRP A 108 -18.56 -0.27 1.26
CA TRP A 108 -17.92 -1.49 0.79
C TRP A 108 -18.76 -2.12 -0.32
N VAL A 109 -18.17 -2.33 -1.48
CA VAL A 109 -18.80 -3.01 -2.62
C VAL A 109 -18.66 -4.51 -2.47
N SER A 110 -17.46 -4.95 -2.05
CA SER A 110 -17.17 -6.34 -1.75
C SER A 110 -16.23 -6.39 -0.55
N LYS A 111 -16.47 -7.34 0.36
CA LYS A 111 -15.58 -7.66 1.47
C LYS A 111 -15.10 -9.08 1.28
N VAL A 112 -13.81 -9.28 1.34
CA VAL A 112 -13.22 -10.62 1.30
C VAL A 112 -13.31 -11.18 2.71
N LYS A 113 -14.00 -12.30 2.88
CA LYS A 113 -14.13 -12.98 4.18
C LYS A 113 -12.86 -13.75 4.57
N SER A 114 -12.07 -14.10 3.59
CA SER A 114 -10.74 -14.71 3.72
C SER A 114 -9.91 -14.22 2.55
N ILE A 115 -8.59 -14.08 2.72
CA ILE A 115 -7.70 -13.82 1.61
C ILE A 115 -7.48 -15.16 0.92
N PRO A 116 -7.81 -15.30 -0.37
CA PRO A 116 -7.44 -16.49 -1.12
C PRO A 116 -5.92 -16.66 -1.09
N GLU A 117 -5.43 -17.87 -0.86
CA GLU A 117 -3.99 -18.17 -0.81
C GLU A 117 -3.26 -17.86 -2.14
N THR A 118 -4.01 -17.64 -3.22
CA THR A 118 -3.51 -17.40 -4.58
C THR A 118 -4.13 -16.17 -5.23
N THR A 119 -4.17 -15.03 -4.57
CA THR A 119 -4.58 -13.80 -5.27
C THR A 119 -3.42 -13.26 -6.07
N LEU A 120 -3.63 -13.15 -7.39
CA LEU A 120 -2.79 -12.33 -8.24
C LEU A 120 -2.73 -10.92 -7.66
N PRO A 121 -1.57 -10.25 -7.72
CA PRO A 121 -1.43 -8.86 -7.29
C PRO A 121 -2.53 -7.99 -7.91
N LEU A 122 -3.10 -7.07 -7.15
CA LEU A 122 -4.12 -6.13 -7.63
C LEU A 122 -3.65 -5.22 -8.78
N SER A 123 -2.33 -5.14 -9.01
CA SER A 123 -1.69 -4.49 -10.14
C SER A 123 -2.05 -5.09 -11.51
N VAL A 124 -2.58 -6.30 -11.54
CA VAL A 124 -2.96 -7.02 -12.76
C VAL A 124 -4.35 -6.63 -13.29
N TYR A 125 -4.94 -5.55 -12.79
CA TYR A 125 -6.23 -5.03 -13.26
C TYR A 125 -6.08 -3.63 -13.83
N SER A 126 -6.74 -3.37 -14.94
CA SER A 126 -6.89 -2.04 -15.52
C SER A 126 -8.36 -1.69 -15.65
N VAL A 127 -8.80 -0.64 -14.97
CA VAL A 127 -10.19 -0.22 -14.92
C VAL A 127 -10.41 0.98 -15.85
N SER A 128 -11.50 0.99 -16.58
CA SER A 128 -11.91 2.14 -17.40
C SER A 128 -12.23 3.36 -16.53
N ASN A 129 -11.99 4.57 -17.04
CA ASN A 129 -12.19 5.80 -16.28
C ASN A 129 -13.64 6.00 -15.79
N ASN A 130 -14.64 5.45 -16.51
CA ASN A 130 -16.04 5.48 -16.08
C ASN A 130 -16.40 4.35 -15.09
N GLY A 131 -15.45 3.43 -14.82
CA GLY A 131 -15.64 2.31 -13.89
C GLY A 131 -16.61 1.22 -14.37
N GLU A 132 -17.05 1.26 -15.64
CA GLU A 132 -17.99 0.27 -16.19
C GLU A 132 -17.31 -1.00 -16.70
N TRP A 133 -16.00 -0.90 -16.94
CA TRP A 133 -15.20 -1.98 -17.50
C TRP A 133 -13.90 -2.16 -16.74
N TYR A 134 -13.40 -3.37 -16.72
CA TYR A 134 -12.03 -3.65 -16.32
C TYR A 134 -11.43 -4.78 -17.15
N CYS A 135 -10.12 -4.70 -17.34
CA CYS A 135 -9.31 -5.75 -17.92
C CYS A 135 -8.45 -6.42 -16.86
N TYR A 136 -8.24 -7.70 -16.97
CA TYR A 136 -7.35 -8.44 -16.10
C TYR A 136 -6.66 -9.58 -16.86
N LEU A 137 -5.59 -10.09 -16.29
CA LEU A 137 -4.87 -11.24 -16.78
C LEU A 137 -5.33 -12.48 -16.01
N GLU A 138 -5.79 -13.49 -16.73
CA GLU A 138 -6.09 -14.79 -16.17
C GLU A 138 -4.98 -15.76 -16.55
N SER A 139 -4.31 -16.34 -15.55
CA SER A 139 -3.22 -17.28 -15.78
C SER A 139 -3.71 -18.53 -16.52
N THR A 140 -3.03 -18.89 -17.61
CA THR A 140 -3.25 -20.13 -18.36
C THR A 140 -2.07 -21.10 -18.21
N GLY A 141 -1.05 -20.74 -17.41
CA GLY A 141 0.16 -21.49 -17.11
C GLY A 141 1.14 -20.62 -16.32
N ASP A 142 2.34 -21.14 -16.06
CA ASP A 142 3.31 -20.48 -15.17
C ASP A 142 3.74 -19.07 -15.65
N VAL A 143 3.77 -18.84 -16.95
CA VAL A 143 4.24 -17.59 -17.57
C VAL A 143 3.28 -17.03 -18.61
N LYS A 144 2.15 -17.65 -18.84
CA LYS A 144 1.18 -17.27 -19.86
C LYS A 144 -0.16 -16.90 -19.25
N ALA A 145 -0.83 -15.94 -19.87
CA ALA A 145 -2.14 -15.48 -19.47
C ALA A 145 -3.04 -15.16 -20.65
N SER A 146 -4.34 -15.16 -20.40
CA SER A 146 -5.36 -14.58 -21.26
C SER A 146 -5.72 -13.17 -20.78
N LEU A 147 -5.85 -12.23 -21.68
CA LEU A 147 -6.37 -10.89 -21.39
C LEU A 147 -7.88 -10.89 -21.49
N ILE A 148 -8.56 -10.60 -20.40
CA ILE A 148 -10.01 -10.61 -20.31
C ILE A 148 -10.56 -9.21 -20.07
N LEU A 149 -11.56 -8.82 -20.85
CA LEU A 149 -12.37 -7.63 -20.66
C LEU A 149 -13.68 -8.01 -19.99
N LYS A 150 -14.05 -7.35 -18.89
CA LYS A 150 -15.27 -7.64 -18.15
C LYS A 150 -16.06 -6.37 -17.82
N ASN A 151 -17.38 -6.46 -18.02
CA ASN A 151 -18.29 -5.39 -17.64
C ASN A 151 -18.69 -5.51 -16.16
N THR A 152 -18.55 -4.41 -15.41
CA THR A 152 -18.79 -4.39 -13.96
C THR A 152 -20.27 -4.53 -13.58
N LYS A 153 -21.19 -4.11 -14.45
CA LYS A 153 -22.64 -4.12 -14.19
C LYS A 153 -23.31 -5.44 -14.60
N THR A 154 -22.97 -5.90 -15.80
CA THR A 154 -23.62 -7.09 -16.38
C THR A 154 -22.89 -8.38 -16.09
N GLY A 155 -21.62 -8.31 -15.66
CA GLY A 155 -20.75 -9.46 -15.49
C GLY A 155 -20.32 -10.12 -16.82
N LYS A 156 -20.78 -9.63 -17.98
CA LYS A 156 -20.35 -10.15 -19.28
C LYS A 156 -18.84 -9.97 -19.45
N GLU A 157 -18.19 -10.99 -19.94
CA GLU A 157 -16.75 -10.99 -20.17
C GLU A 157 -16.40 -11.48 -21.57
N LYS A 158 -15.25 -11.03 -22.07
CA LYS A 158 -14.68 -11.40 -23.37
C LYS A 158 -13.19 -11.58 -23.25
N THR A 159 -12.69 -12.71 -23.71
CA THR A 159 -11.26 -12.90 -23.94
C THR A 159 -10.84 -12.10 -25.16
N LEU A 160 -9.93 -11.14 -24.96
CA LEU A 160 -9.37 -10.29 -26.02
C LEU A 160 -8.24 -10.99 -26.74
N CYS A 161 -7.37 -11.65 -26.00
CA CYS A 161 -6.29 -12.47 -26.56
C CYS A 161 -5.84 -13.52 -25.56
N THR A 162 -5.15 -14.56 -26.05
CA THR A 162 -4.59 -15.66 -25.28
C THR A 162 -3.08 -15.74 -25.45
N ASP A 163 -2.44 -16.54 -24.61
CA ASP A 163 -1.00 -16.86 -24.70
C ASP A 163 -0.06 -15.65 -24.63
N ILE A 164 -0.48 -14.54 -24.01
CA ILE A 164 0.39 -13.41 -23.75
C ILE A 164 1.32 -13.72 -22.56
N LEU A 165 2.50 -13.12 -22.55
CA LEU A 165 3.40 -13.21 -21.41
C LEU A 165 2.76 -12.49 -20.22
N MET A 166 2.70 -13.17 -19.09
CA MET A 166 2.14 -12.62 -17.88
C MET A 166 3.11 -11.61 -17.25
N ASP A 167 2.65 -10.39 -17.12
CA ASP A 167 3.34 -9.34 -16.35
C ASP A 167 2.54 -9.12 -15.06
N TYR A 168 3.15 -9.45 -13.92
CA TYR A 168 2.54 -9.27 -12.60
C TYR A 168 2.46 -7.81 -12.15
N GLU A 169 3.12 -6.90 -12.86
CA GLU A 169 3.14 -5.50 -12.51
C GLU A 169 2.05 -4.67 -13.24
N LYS A 170 1.68 -5.06 -14.45
CA LYS A 170 0.70 -4.29 -15.25
C LYS A 170 0.03 -5.10 -16.35
N VAL A 171 -1.19 -4.69 -16.68
CA VAL A 171 -1.93 -5.21 -17.85
C VAL A 171 -1.51 -4.42 -19.08
N PRO A 172 -1.20 -5.06 -20.23
CA PRO A 172 -0.71 -4.39 -21.43
C PRO A 172 -1.85 -3.69 -22.21
N VAL A 173 -2.52 -2.75 -21.57
CA VAL A 173 -3.66 -2.02 -22.14
C VAL A 173 -3.57 -0.52 -21.86
N LYS A 174 -4.25 0.28 -22.68
CA LYS A 174 -4.49 1.72 -22.47
C LYS A 174 -5.93 2.06 -22.81
N TRP A 175 -6.59 2.79 -21.91
CA TRP A 175 -7.95 3.26 -22.11
C TRP A 175 -7.96 4.65 -22.78
N ALA A 176 -8.92 4.86 -23.68
CA ALA A 176 -9.31 6.21 -24.04
C ALA A 176 -9.82 6.96 -22.80
N PRO A 177 -9.53 8.25 -22.63
CA PRO A 177 -9.95 9.00 -21.45
C PRO A 177 -11.46 8.99 -21.18
N ASP A 178 -12.28 8.90 -22.24
CA ASP A 178 -13.75 8.77 -22.16
C ASP A 178 -14.23 7.32 -21.99
N SER A 179 -13.30 6.35 -21.91
CA SER A 179 -13.58 4.91 -21.81
C SER A 179 -14.26 4.26 -23.02
N SER A 180 -14.34 4.98 -24.14
CA SER A 180 -15.01 4.50 -25.37
C SER A 180 -14.22 3.44 -26.12
N VAL A 181 -12.90 3.47 -25.99
CA VAL A 181 -11.98 2.58 -26.71
C VAL A 181 -10.92 2.06 -25.74
N LEU A 182 -10.60 0.78 -25.88
CA LEU A 182 -9.49 0.10 -25.25
C LEU A 182 -8.45 -0.26 -26.29
N LEU A 183 -7.20 0.12 -26.06
CA LEU A 183 -6.03 -0.32 -26.83
C LEU A 183 -5.33 -1.44 -26.06
N TYR A 184 -4.95 -2.51 -26.74
CA TYR A 184 -4.27 -3.64 -26.12
C TYR A 184 -3.20 -4.26 -27.02
N GLU A 185 -2.23 -4.89 -26.41
CA GLU A 185 -1.16 -5.61 -27.10
C GLU A 185 -1.52 -7.08 -27.22
N ASN A 186 -1.30 -7.65 -28.43
CA ASN A 186 -1.35 -9.08 -28.71
C ASN A 186 -0.23 -9.45 -29.69
N HIS A 187 0.69 -10.33 -29.29
CA HIS A 187 1.79 -10.86 -30.12
C HIS A 187 2.57 -9.79 -30.89
N ASN A 188 3.06 -8.76 -30.18
CA ASN A 188 3.78 -7.60 -30.75
C ASN A 188 2.96 -6.80 -31.80
N ASN A 189 1.66 -6.78 -31.67
CA ASN A 189 0.79 -5.91 -32.45
C ASN A 189 -0.17 -5.17 -31.52
N ILE A 190 -0.54 -3.97 -31.90
CA ILE A 190 -1.52 -3.14 -31.19
C ILE A 190 -2.88 -3.30 -31.85
N TYR A 191 -3.85 -3.57 -31.02
CA TYR A 191 -5.26 -3.71 -31.37
C TYR A 191 -6.10 -2.72 -30.59
N PHE A 192 -7.31 -2.50 -31.05
CA PHE A 192 -8.32 -1.77 -30.29
C PHE A 192 -9.59 -2.59 -30.09
N CYS A 193 -10.31 -2.28 -29.03
CA CYS A 193 -11.62 -2.82 -28.73
C CYS A 193 -12.58 -1.68 -28.41
N ASN A 194 -13.79 -1.76 -28.95
CA ASN A 194 -14.91 -0.93 -28.54
C ASN A 194 -15.77 -1.75 -27.56
N PRO A 195 -15.73 -1.48 -26.24
CA PRO A 195 -16.49 -2.25 -25.26
C PRO A 195 -18.01 -2.20 -25.46
N GLU A 196 -18.53 -1.08 -25.94
CA GLU A 196 -19.97 -0.93 -26.21
C GLU A 196 -20.43 -1.81 -27.38
N ALA A 197 -19.61 -1.93 -28.44
CA ALA A 197 -19.90 -2.82 -29.57
C ALA A 197 -20.05 -4.26 -29.11
N TYR A 198 -19.19 -4.69 -28.18
CA TYR A 198 -19.28 -6.01 -27.59
C TYR A 198 -20.60 -6.24 -26.84
N LEU A 199 -21.09 -5.27 -26.06
CA LEU A 199 -22.38 -5.39 -25.37
C LEU A 199 -23.55 -5.51 -26.35
N LYS A 200 -23.43 -4.87 -27.52
CA LYS A 200 -24.42 -4.93 -28.61
C LYS A 200 -24.32 -6.22 -29.44
N GLY A 201 -23.39 -7.10 -29.14
CA GLY A 201 -23.19 -8.34 -29.87
C GLY A 201 -22.59 -8.17 -31.28
N ILE A 202 -21.92 -7.02 -31.52
CA ILE A 202 -21.23 -6.76 -32.78
C ILE A 202 -19.91 -7.51 -32.78
N GLU A 203 -19.81 -8.56 -33.56
CA GLU A 203 -18.58 -9.29 -33.80
C GLU A 203 -17.82 -8.66 -34.96
N VAL A 204 -16.57 -8.26 -34.73
CA VAL A 204 -15.66 -7.73 -35.73
C VAL A 204 -14.45 -8.64 -35.83
N ASP A 205 -14.04 -8.98 -37.04
CA ASP A 205 -12.82 -9.76 -37.26
C ASP A 205 -11.61 -9.07 -36.63
N GLU A 206 -10.81 -9.83 -35.89
CA GLU A 206 -9.62 -9.33 -35.20
C GLU A 206 -8.66 -8.60 -36.16
N LYS A 207 -8.54 -9.06 -37.41
CA LYS A 207 -7.74 -8.41 -38.45
C LYS A 207 -8.13 -6.97 -38.68
N ASN A 208 -9.42 -6.65 -38.57
CA ASN A 208 -9.94 -5.29 -38.78
C ASN A 208 -9.76 -4.40 -37.56
N ARG A 209 -9.24 -4.93 -36.46
CA ARG A 209 -8.97 -4.17 -35.21
C ARG A 209 -7.49 -3.91 -34.97
N LYS A 210 -6.63 -4.36 -35.86
CA LYS A 210 -5.19 -4.13 -35.75
C LYS A 210 -4.86 -2.69 -36.19
N ILE A 211 -4.16 -1.95 -35.31
CA ILE A 211 -3.63 -0.62 -35.57
C ILE A 211 -2.29 -0.72 -36.29
N GLY A 212 -1.36 -1.53 -35.77
CA GLY A 212 -0.03 -1.67 -36.33
C GLY A 212 0.83 -2.64 -35.53
N ARG A 213 2.13 -2.67 -35.85
CA ARG A 213 3.11 -3.46 -35.13
C ARG A 213 3.63 -2.72 -33.91
N GLY A 214 3.99 -3.43 -32.87
CA GLY A 214 4.63 -2.87 -31.68
C GLY A 214 4.06 -3.43 -30.39
N SER A 215 4.58 -2.92 -29.30
CA SER A 215 4.06 -3.16 -27.95
C SER A 215 3.14 -2.02 -27.51
N ILE A 216 2.57 -2.14 -26.33
CA ILE A 216 1.77 -1.06 -25.73
C ILE A 216 2.60 0.23 -25.51
N ASN A 217 3.94 0.13 -25.47
CA ASN A 217 4.86 1.27 -25.43
C ASN A 217 4.89 2.08 -26.73
N SER A 218 4.47 1.49 -27.87
CA SER A 218 4.33 2.18 -29.13
C SER A 218 3.13 3.13 -29.18
N VAL A 219 2.35 3.22 -28.10
CA VAL A 219 1.17 4.05 -27.98
C VAL A 219 1.32 5.04 -26.84
N HIS A 220 1.02 6.31 -27.08
CA HIS A 220 0.92 7.36 -26.07
C HIS A 220 -0.43 8.09 -26.17
N VAL A 221 -1.22 8.06 -25.08
CA VAL A 221 -2.49 8.81 -25.01
C VAL A 221 -2.16 10.29 -24.79
N VAL A 222 -2.44 11.11 -25.77
CA VAL A 222 -2.05 12.55 -25.79
C VAL A 222 -3.15 13.43 -25.19
N SER A 223 -4.41 13.12 -25.51
CA SER A 223 -5.57 13.88 -25.04
C SER A 223 -6.83 13.00 -25.01
N ASP A 224 -7.96 13.59 -24.62
CA ASP A 224 -9.30 12.97 -24.72
C ASP A 224 -9.72 12.59 -26.15
N LYS A 225 -9.09 13.21 -27.16
CA LYS A 225 -9.45 13.02 -28.57
C LYS A 225 -8.48 12.16 -29.34
N TYR A 226 -7.20 12.20 -28.98
CA TYR A 226 -6.13 11.64 -29.81
C TYR A 226 -5.11 10.85 -28.99
N PHE A 227 -4.55 9.83 -29.62
CA PHE A 227 -3.32 9.19 -29.18
C PHE A 227 -2.27 9.23 -30.29
N ALA A 228 -1.02 9.10 -29.89
CA ALA A 228 0.13 8.96 -30.78
C ALA A 228 0.53 7.49 -30.87
N TYR A 229 0.90 7.06 -32.07
CA TYR A 229 1.38 5.71 -32.32
C TYR A 229 2.67 5.79 -33.13
N VAL A 230 3.67 5.00 -32.77
CA VAL A 230 4.96 4.91 -33.48
C VAL A 230 5.10 3.54 -34.12
N ASP A 231 5.39 3.51 -35.41
CA ASP A 231 5.81 2.34 -36.17
C ASP A 231 7.16 2.61 -36.81
N ASP A 232 8.19 1.96 -36.26
CA ASP A 232 9.60 2.14 -36.62
C ASP A 232 10.06 3.62 -36.53
N TYR A 233 10.06 4.35 -37.63
CA TYR A 233 10.42 5.77 -37.67
C TYR A 233 9.22 6.70 -37.73
N LEU A 234 8.02 6.20 -38.02
CA LEU A 234 6.88 7.03 -38.33
C LEU A 234 6.01 7.26 -37.08
N LEU A 235 5.75 8.52 -36.78
CA LEU A 235 4.82 8.93 -35.75
C LEU A 235 3.48 9.27 -36.36
N TYR A 236 2.43 8.63 -35.89
CA TYR A 236 1.05 8.80 -36.29
C TYR A 236 0.22 9.46 -35.19
N LYS A 237 -0.72 10.31 -35.63
CA LYS A 237 -1.80 10.85 -34.81
C LYS A 237 -3.08 10.12 -35.15
N ILE A 238 -3.75 9.50 -34.20
CA ILE A 238 -4.95 8.68 -34.39
C ILE A 238 -6.07 9.19 -33.46
N SER A 239 -7.28 9.30 -34.02
CA SER A 239 -8.45 9.76 -33.29
C SER A 239 -9.18 8.61 -32.59
N PHE A 240 -9.49 8.75 -31.32
CA PHE A 240 -10.33 7.79 -30.60
C PHE A 240 -11.74 7.71 -31.15
N LYS A 241 -12.32 8.86 -31.57
CA LYS A 241 -13.65 8.92 -32.23
C LYS A 241 -13.69 8.11 -33.52
N GLU A 242 -12.61 8.14 -34.27
CA GLU A 242 -12.49 7.36 -35.51
C GLU A 242 -12.48 5.87 -35.23
N LEU A 243 -11.67 5.42 -34.24
CA LEU A 243 -11.66 4.03 -33.82
C LEU A 243 -13.00 3.58 -33.21
N TYR A 244 -13.65 4.43 -32.43
CA TYR A 244 -14.97 4.14 -31.90
C TYR A 244 -15.97 3.88 -33.01
N THR A 245 -16.00 4.74 -34.01
CA THR A 245 -16.91 4.62 -35.19
C THR A 245 -16.60 3.37 -36.01
N LEU A 246 -15.33 3.12 -36.29
CA LEU A 246 -14.88 1.91 -37.02
C LEU A 246 -15.18 0.63 -36.26
N GLY A 247 -15.09 0.65 -34.94
CA GLY A 247 -15.45 -0.49 -34.08
C GLY A 247 -16.94 -0.88 -34.13
N LEU A 248 -17.80 0.04 -34.54
CA LEU A 248 -19.23 -0.22 -34.75
C LEU A 248 -19.56 -0.73 -36.18
N TYR A 249 -18.70 -0.46 -37.17
CA TYR A 249 -18.98 -0.71 -38.59
C TYR A 249 -17.87 -1.55 -39.25
N SER A 250 -17.35 -2.54 -38.80
CA SER A 250 -16.42 -3.47 -39.46
C SER A 250 -15.49 -2.90 -40.58
N GLY A 251 -15.16 -1.61 -40.52
CA GLY A 251 -14.30 -0.94 -41.49
C GLY A 251 -12.82 -1.25 -41.30
N ILE A 252 -12.01 -1.10 -42.35
CA ILE A 252 -10.55 -1.17 -42.31
C ILE A 252 -10.01 0.14 -41.76
N ILE A 253 -9.10 0.10 -40.81
CA ILE A 253 -8.47 1.27 -40.21
C ILE A 253 -7.45 1.85 -41.18
N GLY A 254 -7.56 3.14 -41.46
CA GLY A 254 -6.43 3.91 -41.96
C GLY A 254 -5.39 4.08 -40.82
N GLN A 255 -4.11 4.12 -41.15
CA GLN A 255 -3.04 4.27 -40.15
C GLN A 255 -3.03 5.64 -39.43
N GLY A 256 -4.04 6.49 -39.63
CA GLY A 256 -4.08 7.84 -39.09
C GLY A 256 -3.24 8.86 -39.89
N THR A 257 -3.05 10.05 -39.34
CA THR A 257 -2.26 11.11 -39.96
C THR A 257 -0.80 11.02 -39.54
N ILE A 258 0.14 10.97 -40.46
CA ILE A 258 1.57 11.04 -40.17
C ILE A 258 1.89 12.44 -39.62
N VAL A 259 2.49 12.50 -38.47
CA VAL A 259 2.93 13.72 -37.79
C VAL A 259 4.37 14.08 -38.14
N GLY A 260 5.21 13.07 -38.35
CA GLY A 260 6.60 13.24 -38.71
C GLY A 260 7.40 11.93 -38.57
N ARG A 261 8.69 12.06 -38.86
CA ARG A 261 9.64 10.93 -38.78
C ARG A 261 10.63 11.13 -37.67
N LEU A 262 10.77 10.12 -36.81
CA LEU A 262 11.79 10.09 -35.76
C LEU A 262 13.21 10.00 -36.41
N PRO A 263 14.19 10.70 -35.86
CA PRO A 263 15.59 10.60 -36.32
C PRO A 263 16.26 9.28 -36.02
N PHE A 264 15.65 8.49 -35.12
CA PHE A 264 16.13 7.19 -34.68
C PHE A 264 15.04 6.13 -34.79
N PRO A 265 15.37 4.86 -35.05
CA PRO A 265 14.39 3.77 -35.04
C PRO A 265 13.85 3.57 -33.62
N PHE A 266 12.54 3.38 -33.51
CA PHE A 266 11.89 3.13 -32.25
C PHE A 266 11.82 1.62 -31.96
N ASN A 267 12.44 1.20 -30.86
CA ASN A 267 12.34 -0.17 -30.40
C ASN A 267 11.23 -0.31 -29.35
N PRO A 268 10.07 -0.89 -29.67
CA PRO A 268 8.93 -0.96 -28.75
C PRO A 268 9.17 -1.77 -27.47
N LYS A 269 10.25 -2.57 -27.39
CA LYS A 269 10.61 -3.33 -26.21
C LYS A 269 11.39 -2.51 -25.18
N THR A 270 12.18 -1.55 -25.62
CA THR A 270 13.12 -0.82 -24.78
C THR A 270 12.89 0.67 -24.74
N ASP A 271 12.22 1.20 -25.75
CA ASP A 271 12.04 2.63 -25.92
C ASP A 271 10.65 3.09 -25.49
N LYS A 272 10.57 4.34 -25.07
CA LYS A 272 9.34 5.02 -24.70
C LYS A 272 9.32 6.39 -25.34
N PHE A 273 8.14 6.91 -25.55
CA PHE A 273 7.97 8.28 -26.06
C PHE A 273 6.76 8.95 -25.43
N SER A 274 6.77 10.25 -25.46
CA SER A 274 5.64 11.09 -25.07
C SER A 274 5.51 12.24 -26.06
N VAL A 275 4.27 12.63 -26.35
CA VAL A 275 3.95 13.71 -27.29
C VAL A 275 3.12 14.75 -26.57
N ASN A 276 3.40 16.03 -26.79
CA ASN A 276 2.62 17.11 -26.22
C ASN A 276 1.25 17.26 -26.93
N LYS A 277 0.29 17.91 -26.26
CA LYS A 277 -1.10 18.04 -26.78
C LYS A 277 -1.20 18.62 -28.19
N PRO A 278 -0.43 19.67 -28.59
CA PRO A 278 -0.50 20.21 -29.92
C PRO A 278 0.25 19.37 -30.98
N PHE A 279 0.90 18.28 -30.62
CA PHE A 279 1.75 17.47 -31.49
C PHE A 279 2.92 18.24 -32.13
N THR A 280 3.48 19.20 -31.41
CA THR A 280 4.64 19.99 -31.83
C THR A 280 5.96 19.51 -31.24
N GLY A 281 5.90 18.74 -30.17
CA GLY A 281 7.07 18.23 -29.45
C GLY A 281 6.93 16.76 -29.11
N VAL A 282 8.02 16.04 -29.26
CA VAL A 282 8.14 14.62 -28.90
C VAL A 282 9.32 14.45 -27.95
N PHE A 283 9.13 13.75 -26.87
CA PHE A 283 10.20 13.32 -25.99
C PHE A 283 10.41 11.81 -26.17
N LEU A 284 11.61 11.43 -26.59
CA LEU A 284 12.00 10.06 -26.85
C LEU A 284 12.99 9.57 -25.80
N ILE A 285 12.73 8.41 -25.24
CA ILE A 285 13.60 7.72 -24.29
C ILE A 285 14.03 6.41 -24.91
N GLN A 286 15.30 6.27 -25.21
CA GLN A 286 15.84 5.09 -25.85
C GLN A 286 16.60 4.24 -24.84
N ASN A 287 16.17 3.00 -24.68
CA ASN A 287 16.77 2.00 -23.80
C ASN A 287 17.08 2.52 -22.36
N ASN A 288 16.25 3.41 -21.85
CA ASN A 288 16.42 4.12 -20.57
C ASN A 288 17.79 4.85 -20.42
N ARG A 289 18.53 5.07 -21.49
CA ARG A 289 19.88 5.65 -21.45
C ARG A 289 20.05 6.94 -22.23
N MET A 290 19.26 7.15 -23.28
CA MET A 290 19.34 8.33 -24.11
C MET A 290 17.99 9.06 -24.08
N PHE A 291 18.01 10.33 -23.73
CA PHE A 291 16.84 11.22 -23.71
C PHE A 291 16.96 12.23 -24.83
N SER A 292 15.96 12.32 -25.67
CA SER A 292 15.93 13.28 -26.78
C SER A 292 14.62 14.04 -26.81
N TYR A 293 14.70 15.36 -26.86
CA TYR A 293 13.57 16.24 -27.14
C TYR A 293 13.58 16.65 -28.60
N LEU A 294 12.52 16.30 -29.29
CA LEU A 294 12.37 16.47 -30.73
C LEU A 294 11.30 17.49 -31.02
N ASN A 295 11.55 18.36 -32.02
CA ASN A 295 10.58 19.29 -32.54
C ASN A 295 9.93 18.73 -33.80
N VAL A 296 8.61 18.78 -33.88
CA VAL A 296 7.83 18.39 -35.05
C VAL A 296 7.81 19.56 -36.00
N ARG A 297 8.41 19.42 -37.18
CA ARG A 297 8.21 20.38 -38.29
C ARG A 297 6.81 20.20 -38.83
N SER A 298 6.13 21.29 -39.18
CA SER A 298 4.74 21.29 -39.66
C SER A 298 4.51 20.25 -40.77
N GLU A 299 3.63 19.29 -40.50
CA GLU A 299 2.93 18.36 -41.43
C GLU A 299 3.77 17.75 -42.58
N SER A 300 5.09 17.59 -42.41
CA SER A 300 5.94 16.94 -43.39
C SER A 300 6.40 15.56 -42.92
N CYS A 301 6.55 14.62 -43.86
CA CYS A 301 7.17 13.31 -43.57
C CYS A 301 8.68 13.43 -43.32
N ASP A 302 9.19 14.61 -43.04
CA ASP A 302 10.60 14.85 -42.77
C ASP A 302 11.00 14.43 -41.36
N TYR A 303 12.30 14.25 -41.16
CA TYR A 303 12.84 13.96 -39.83
C TYR A 303 12.63 15.14 -38.89
N MET A 304 12.26 14.81 -37.67
CA MET A 304 12.13 15.79 -36.60
C MET A 304 13.49 16.33 -36.19
N ASP A 305 13.54 17.60 -35.78
CA ASP A 305 14.75 18.23 -35.29
C ASP A 305 15.05 17.78 -33.84
N VAL A 306 16.26 17.37 -33.58
CA VAL A 306 16.73 17.10 -32.21
C VAL A 306 17.09 18.41 -31.55
N LEU A 307 16.25 18.90 -30.64
CA LEU A 307 16.51 20.14 -29.89
C LEU A 307 17.39 19.91 -28.67
N TYR A 308 17.25 18.75 -28.04
CA TYR A 308 18.00 18.37 -26.86
C TYR A 308 18.23 16.86 -26.88
N SER A 309 19.45 16.47 -26.57
CA SER A 309 19.79 15.07 -26.38
C SER A 309 20.82 14.95 -25.26
N ARG A 310 20.59 14.06 -24.33
CA ARG A 310 21.48 13.81 -23.20
C ARG A 310 21.64 12.31 -23.00
N PRO A 311 22.87 11.78 -23.09
CA PRO A 311 23.13 10.45 -22.57
C PRO A 311 23.02 10.47 -21.06
N TYR A 312 22.48 9.44 -20.47
CA TYR A 312 22.55 9.25 -19.03
C TYR A 312 23.95 8.79 -18.65
N THR A 313 24.65 9.62 -17.89
CA THR A 313 26.08 9.40 -17.57
C THR A 313 26.33 8.78 -16.20
N ASP A 314 25.30 8.64 -15.35
CA ASP A 314 25.46 8.01 -14.05
C ASP A 314 25.54 6.49 -14.19
N THR A 315 26.77 5.98 -14.20
CA THR A 315 27.05 4.54 -14.30
C THR A 315 26.80 3.78 -12.99
N SER A 316 26.56 4.49 -11.88
CA SER A 316 26.33 3.89 -10.55
C SER A 316 24.86 3.59 -10.28
N ALA A 317 23.92 4.25 -10.96
CA ALA A 317 22.49 4.02 -10.79
C ALA A 317 21.93 3.17 -11.93
N THR A 318 21.37 2.03 -11.61
CA THR A 318 20.57 1.26 -12.56
C THR A 318 19.23 1.95 -12.71
N LEU A 319 18.96 2.51 -13.88
CA LEU A 319 17.67 3.11 -14.17
C LEU A 319 16.62 2.01 -14.36
N LYS A 320 15.52 2.15 -13.66
CA LYS A 320 14.40 1.23 -13.80
C LYS A 320 13.43 1.75 -14.85
N ASP A 321 13.01 3.00 -14.74
CA ASP A 321 12.01 3.57 -15.62
C ASP A 321 12.17 5.11 -15.77
N ALA A 322 11.59 5.65 -16.83
CA ALA A 322 11.50 7.09 -17.05
C ALA A 322 10.10 7.46 -17.56
N HIS A 323 9.57 8.56 -17.04
CA HIS A 323 8.25 9.08 -17.42
C HIS A 323 8.35 10.54 -17.83
N VAL A 324 7.56 10.93 -18.82
CA VAL A 324 7.53 12.31 -19.32
C VAL A 324 6.15 12.92 -19.11
N PHE A 325 6.15 14.10 -18.57
CA PHE A 325 4.98 14.96 -18.40
C PHE A 325 5.17 16.25 -19.21
N TRP A 326 4.10 16.96 -19.49
CA TRP A 326 4.13 18.21 -20.22
C TRP A 326 3.50 19.32 -19.40
N ASP A 327 4.18 20.45 -19.30
CA ASP A 327 3.61 21.64 -18.67
C ASP A 327 2.65 22.39 -19.59
N LYS A 328 2.02 23.46 -19.09
CA LYS A 328 1.11 24.30 -19.90
C LYS A 328 1.78 24.96 -21.11
N SER A 329 3.09 25.16 -21.03
CA SER A 329 3.90 25.75 -22.11
C SER A 329 4.41 24.70 -23.09
N ASN A 330 3.96 23.45 -22.95
CA ASN A 330 4.44 22.30 -23.71
C ASN A 330 5.93 21.99 -23.51
N SER A 331 6.49 22.40 -22.36
CA SER A 331 7.83 22.00 -21.95
C SER A 331 7.82 20.63 -21.29
N PRO A 332 8.77 19.73 -21.64
CA PRO A 332 8.81 18.41 -21.05
C PRO A 332 9.36 18.43 -19.62
N ILE A 333 8.77 17.62 -18.76
CA ILE A 333 9.24 17.31 -17.42
C ILE A 333 9.54 15.82 -17.39
N LEU A 334 10.79 15.47 -17.20
CA LEU A 334 11.25 14.10 -17.12
C LEU A 334 11.35 13.68 -15.66
N TRP A 335 10.76 12.57 -15.29
CA TRP A 335 11.08 11.86 -14.06
C TRP A 335 11.81 10.58 -14.40
N GLN A 336 12.94 10.40 -13.75
CA GLN A 336 13.83 9.29 -13.96
C GLN A 336 13.90 8.47 -12.68
N GLU A 337 13.32 7.29 -12.70
CA GLU A 337 13.35 6.36 -11.58
C GLU A 337 14.75 5.74 -11.48
N LYS A 338 15.39 5.92 -10.33
CA LYS A 338 16.62 5.24 -9.96
C LYS A 338 16.22 3.92 -9.29
N LEU A 339 16.84 2.80 -9.64
CA LEU A 339 16.71 1.60 -8.85
C LEU A 339 17.24 1.93 -7.46
N PRO A 340 16.42 1.93 -6.44
CA PRO A 340 16.94 2.06 -5.10
C PRO A 340 17.83 0.87 -4.83
N TYR A 341 18.83 1.06 -3.99
CA TYR A 341 19.56 -0.02 -3.35
C TYR A 341 18.59 -1.04 -2.71
N ASP A 342 17.38 -0.58 -2.48
CA ASP A 342 16.29 -1.28 -1.85
C ASP A 342 14.99 -1.10 -2.67
N LYS A 343 14.40 -2.21 -3.11
CA LYS A 343 13.27 -2.30 -4.06
C LYS A 343 11.93 -1.72 -3.57
N THR A 344 11.88 -1.10 -2.42
CA THR A 344 10.61 -0.74 -1.75
C THR A 344 10.18 0.72 -1.88
N PHE A 345 11.09 1.61 -2.31
CA PHE A 345 10.76 3.00 -2.54
C PHE A 345 11.09 3.38 -3.97
N GLU A 346 10.08 3.85 -4.71
CA GLU A 346 10.31 4.53 -5.96
C GLU A 346 11.04 5.85 -5.65
N ARG A 347 12.31 5.91 -5.96
CA ARG A 347 13.12 7.13 -5.88
C ARG A 347 13.63 7.48 -7.26
N GLY A 348 13.70 8.76 -7.54
CA GLY A 348 14.20 9.24 -8.80
C GLY A 348 14.55 10.72 -8.75
N SER A 349 14.84 11.28 -9.89
CA SER A 349 15.05 12.71 -10.05
C SER A 349 14.04 13.27 -11.04
N VAL A 350 13.47 14.42 -10.72
CA VAL A 350 12.61 15.19 -11.61
C VAL A 350 13.44 16.25 -12.31
N TYR A 351 13.40 16.27 -13.63
CA TYR A 351 14.06 17.25 -14.47
C TYR A 351 13.02 18.05 -15.24
N LYS A 352 13.05 19.38 -15.13
CA LYS A 352 12.31 20.25 -16.02
C LYS A 352 13.25 20.80 -17.09
N ILE A 353 12.91 20.61 -18.34
CA ILE A 353 13.67 21.11 -19.48
C ILE A 353 12.93 22.30 -20.06
N SER A 354 13.53 23.49 -20.00
CA SER A 354 13.00 24.67 -20.64
C SER A 354 13.12 24.56 -22.14
N THR A 355 12.02 24.76 -22.86
CA THR A 355 12.00 24.76 -24.33
C THR A 355 12.62 26.02 -24.94
N VAL A 356 12.84 27.06 -24.14
CA VAL A 356 13.38 28.36 -24.61
C VAL A 356 14.90 28.38 -24.57
N ASN A 357 15.51 27.94 -23.45
CA ASN A 357 16.95 28.05 -23.24
C ASN A 357 17.62 26.71 -22.86
N LEU A 358 16.86 25.62 -22.91
CA LEU A 358 17.31 24.25 -22.57
C LEU A 358 17.94 24.13 -21.17
N GLN A 359 17.64 25.07 -20.27
CA GLN A 359 18.04 24.92 -18.88
C GLN A 359 17.31 23.77 -18.21
N VAL A 360 18.03 23.04 -17.39
CA VAL A 360 17.51 21.91 -16.63
C VAL A 360 17.41 22.29 -15.16
N LEU A 361 16.21 22.21 -14.59
CA LEU A 361 15.96 22.33 -13.17
C LEU A 361 15.73 20.91 -12.61
N GLU A 362 16.50 20.54 -11.60
CA GLU A 362 16.48 19.19 -11.03
C GLU A 362 15.97 19.21 -9.59
N VAL A 363 15.19 18.20 -9.22
CA VAL A 363 14.84 17.85 -7.84
C VAL A 363 15.22 16.39 -7.62
N GLU A 364 16.20 16.16 -6.78
CA GLU A 364 16.68 14.82 -6.44
C GLU A 364 15.78 14.13 -5.41
N ASP A 365 15.94 12.81 -5.28
CA ASP A 365 15.26 11.96 -4.29
C ASP A 365 13.74 12.09 -4.24
N SER A 366 13.12 12.33 -5.40
CA SER A 366 11.68 12.39 -5.54
C SER A 366 11.09 11.01 -5.81
N GLY A 367 9.91 10.71 -5.24
CA GLY A 367 9.06 9.62 -5.70
C GLY A 367 8.38 9.94 -7.03
N THR A 368 7.55 9.03 -7.52
CA THR A 368 6.79 9.21 -8.75
C THR A 368 6.03 10.54 -8.75
N PRO A 369 6.25 11.41 -9.73
CA PRO A 369 5.53 12.66 -9.83
C PRO A 369 4.16 12.48 -10.47
N PHE A 370 3.22 13.31 -10.03
CA PHE A 370 1.86 13.39 -10.53
C PHE A 370 1.56 14.82 -10.96
N ILE A 371 1.35 15.01 -12.25
CA ILE A 371 1.04 16.34 -12.78
C ILE A 371 -0.46 16.64 -12.62
N SER A 372 -0.78 17.91 -12.32
CA SER A 372 -2.17 18.37 -12.24
C SER A 372 -2.88 18.30 -13.59
N PRO A 373 -4.22 18.19 -13.63
CA PRO A 373 -4.98 18.08 -14.89
C PRO A 373 -4.75 19.24 -15.84
N ASP A 374 -4.45 20.42 -15.32
CA ASP A 374 -4.13 21.61 -16.10
C ASP A 374 -2.63 21.80 -16.38
N SER A 375 -1.80 20.84 -15.95
CA SER A 375 -0.34 20.85 -16.10
C SER A 375 0.36 22.05 -15.47
N SER A 376 -0.27 22.72 -14.49
CA SER A 376 0.33 23.86 -13.79
C SER A 376 1.11 23.47 -12.54
N LYS A 377 0.85 22.31 -11.99
CA LYS A 377 1.44 21.83 -10.74
C LYS A 377 1.92 20.39 -10.88
N ILE A 378 2.93 20.07 -10.10
CA ILE A 378 3.46 18.71 -9.99
C ILE A 378 3.57 18.35 -8.51
N ALA A 379 3.10 17.17 -8.17
CA ALA A 379 3.15 16.64 -6.82
C ALA A 379 3.99 15.37 -6.80
N PHE A 380 4.84 15.21 -5.82
CA PHE A 380 5.62 14.00 -5.57
C PHE A 380 5.92 13.87 -4.08
N TYR A 381 6.12 12.65 -3.62
CA TYR A 381 6.59 12.42 -2.27
C TYR A 381 8.10 12.23 -2.27
N ALA A 382 8.75 12.75 -1.23
CA ALA A 382 10.16 12.56 -0.98
C ALA A 382 10.37 12.47 0.53
N GLY A 383 11.13 11.48 0.97
CA GLY A 383 11.47 11.26 2.37
C GLY A 383 10.32 11.42 3.36
N GLU A 384 10.12 12.61 3.88
CA GLU A 384 9.22 12.91 5.00
C GLU A 384 7.83 13.46 4.60
N GLY A 385 7.52 13.58 3.31
CA GLY A 385 6.23 14.17 2.97
C GLY A 385 5.92 14.27 1.49
N LEU A 386 4.74 14.82 1.23
CA LEU A 386 4.27 15.16 -0.09
C LEU A 386 4.58 16.63 -0.37
N TYR A 387 5.21 16.87 -1.49
CA TYR A 387 5.57 18.21 -1.97
C TYR A 387 4.80 18.54 -3.23
N VAL A 388 4.34 19.77 -3.34
CA VAL A 388 3.72 20.30 -4.55
C VAL A 388 4.49 21.52 -5.02
N TYR A 389 4.86 21.52 -6.30
CA TYR A 389 5.57 22.60 -6.96
C TYR A 389 4.70 23.23 -8.04
N ASP A 390 4.78 24.54 -8.19
CA ASP A 390 4.33 25.25 -9.38
C ASP A 390 5.31 24.97 -10.52
N VAL A 391 4.80 24.46 -11.63
CA VAL A 391 5.64 24.01 -12.76
C VAL A 391 6.31 25.19 -13.47
N SER A 392 5.65 26.36 -13.52
CA SER A 392 6.17 27.52 -14.23
C SER A 392 7.34 28.18 -13.50
N THR A 393 7.20 28.37 -12.20
CA THR A 393 8.19 29.04 -11.34
C THR A 393 9.16 28.08 -10.66
N TRP A 394 8.85 26.78 -10.67
CA TRP A 394 9.56 25.71 -9.94
C TRP A 394 9.70 25.99 -8.43
N LYS A 395 8.72 26.71 -7.89
CA LYS A 395 8.65 26.99 -6.46
C LYS A 395 7.70 26.02 -5.76
N ARG A 396 8.09 25.61 -4.57
CA ARG A 396 7.24 24.81 -3.70
C ARG A 396 6.03 25.63 -3.25
N ILE A 397 4.83 25.14 -3.50
CA ILE A 397 3.55 25.79 -3.15
C ILE A 397 2.76 25.01 -2.11
N GLY A 398 3.13 23.75 -1.83
CA GLY A 398 2.47 22.93 -0.82
C GLY A 398 3.40 21.89 -0.23
N HIS A 399 3.14 21.54 1.03
CA HIS A 399 3.82 20.47 1.74
C HIS A 399 2.86 19.82 2.73
N LEU A 400 2.80 18.51 2.70
CA LEU A 400 2.03 17.70 3.64
C LEU A 400 2.94 16.64 4.26
N SER A 401 3.11 16.68 5.57
CA SER A 401 3.92 15.75 6.35
C SER A 401 3.05 14.88 7.26
N GLY A 402 3.63 13.87 7.90
CA GLY A 402 3.03 13.15 9.03
C GLY A 402 2.67 11.70 8.79
N GLU A 403 2.66 11.20 7.56
CA GLU A 403 2.51 9.77 7.26
C GLU A 403 3.13 9.44 5.89
N ARG A 404 3.55 8.20 5.75
CA ARG A 404 4.01 7.71 4.45
C ARG A 404 2.86 7.69 3.45
N ILE A 405 3.08 8.33 2.32
CA ILE A 405 2.12 8.41 1.23
C ILE A 405 2.38 7.25 0.26
N THR A 406 1.33 6.52 -0.05
CA THR A 406 1.39 5.33 -0.91
C THR A 406 0.75 5.57 -2.26
N LYS A 407 -0.27 6.40 -2.31
CA LYS A 407 -1.03 6.72 -3.53
C LYS A 407 -1.42 8.18 -3.57
N LEU A 408 -1.47 8.72 -4.78
CA LEU A 408 -1.79 10.13 -5.02
C LEU A 408 -2.67 10.26 -6.27
N LEU A 409 -3.72 11.07 -6.19
CA LEU A 409 -4.59 11.38 -7.31
C LEU A 409 -4.97 12.87 -7.31
N TRP A 410 -4.97 13.50 -8.47
CA TRP A 410 -5.54 14.83 -8.64
C TRP A 410 -7.04 14.76 -8.86
N LEU A 411 -7.81 15.39 -7.99
CA LEU A 411 -9.25 15.58 -8.20
C LEU A 411 -9.50 16.73 -9.19
N ASP A 412 -8.81 17.83 -8.98
CA ASP A 412 -8.72 18.99 -9.86
C ASP A 412 -7.33 19.64 -9.72
N SER A 413 -7.11 20.81 -10.32
CA SER A 413 -5.80 21.47 -10.30
C SER A 413 -5.39 22.04 -8.94
N ASN A 414 -6.28 22.04 -7.94
CA ASN A 414 -6.01 22.56 -6.60
C ASN A 414 -6.31 21.56 -5.49
N THR A 415 -6.83 20.38 -5.84
CA THR A 415 -7.28 19.39 -4.86
C THR A 415 -6.67 18.03 -5.16
N LEU A 416 -6.02 17.46 -4.16
CA LEU A 416 -5.40 16.15 -4.18
C LEU A 416 -6.17 15.17 -3.29
N ILE A 417 -6.27 13.93 -3.75
CA ILE A 417 -6.60 12.77 -2.90
C ILE A 417 -5.28 12.09 -2.57
N VAL A 418 -4.98 12.05 -1.29
CA VAL A 418 -3.72 11.54 -0.75
C VAL A 418 -3.99 10.27 0.05
N GLY A 419 -3.53 9.14 -0.44
CA GLY A 419 -3.57 7.85 0.26
C GLY A 419 -2.27 7.61 1.01
N GLY A 420 -2.38 7.51 2.32
CA GLY A 420 -1.27 7.21 3.21
C GLY A 420 -1.43 5.86 3.88
N THR A 421 -0.47 5.49 4.72
CA THR A 421 -0.49 4.24 5.49
C THR A 421 -1.56 4.21 6.57
N LYS A 422 -2.04 5.37 7.02
CA LYS A 422 -2.99 5.50 8.14
C LYS A 422 -4.32 6.13 7.74
N SER A 423 -4.37 6.81 6.59
CA SER A 423 -5.56 7.56 6.19
C SER A 423 -5.62 7.82 4.69
N ILE A 424 -6.82 8.16 4.22
CA ILE A 424 -7.02 8.79 2.91
C ILE A 424 -7.55 10.19 3.17
N LYS A 425 -6.90 11.20 2.59
CA LYS A 425 -7.20 12.62 2.79
C LYS A 425 -7.55 13.29 1.47
N LYS A 426 -8.42 14.25 1.52
CA LYS A 426 -8.58 15.26 0.48
C LYS A 426 -7.86 16.53 0.92
N TRP A 427 -6.88 17.01 0.15
CA TRP A 427 -6.07 18.19 0.45
C TRP A 427 -6.34 19.29 -0.57
N ASN A 428 -6.81 20.44 -0.09
CA ASN A 428 -7.00 21.62 -0.90
C ASN A 428 -5.77 22.53 -0.77
N LEU A 429 -5.09 22.79 -1.88
CA LEU A 429 -3.86 23.57 -1.92
C LEU A 429 -4.08 25.07 -1.70
N LEU A 430 -5.25 25.60 -2.05
CA LEU A 430 -5.55 27.03 -1.91
C LEU A 430 -5.82 27.42 -0.47
N SER A 431 -6.63 26.62 0.24
CA SER A 431 -6.91 26.82 1.66
C SER A 431 -5.89 26.16 2.58
N ASN A 432 -5.04 25.29 2.03
CA ASN A 432 -4.14 24.40 2.75
C ASN A 432 -4.84 23.50 3.79
N GLU A 433 -6.11 23.22 3.58
CA GLU A 433 -6.91 22.36 4.46
C GLU A 433 -6.91 20.92 4.02
N THR A 434 -6.84 20.02 4.99
CA THR A 434 -6.95 18.58 4.77
C THR A 434 -8.22 18.04 5.40
N PHE A 435 -8.97 17.26 4.63
CA PHE A 435 -10.16 16.54 5.09
C PHE A 435 -9.88 15.05 5.06
N LEU A 436 -10.06 14.39 6.18
CA LEU A 436 -9.98 12.94 6.25
C LEU A 436 -11.20 12.31 5.59
N LEU A 437 -10.96 11.51 4.56
CA LEU A 437 -12.00 10.71 3.93
C LEU A 437 -12.18 9.39 4.67
N THR A 438 -11.07 8.77 5.10
CA THR A 438 -11.11 7.53 5.85
C THR A 438 -9.88 7.39 6.75
N LEU A 439 -10.03 6.62 7.83
CA LEU A 439 -8.97 6.20 8.73
C LEU A 439 -8.68 4.72 8.53
N SER A 440 -7.44 4.29 8.72
CA SER A 440 -7.08 2.87 8.71
C SER A 440 -7.50 2.15 9.98
N SER A 441 -7.61 2.85 11.11
CA SER A 441 -8.00 2.28 12.39
C SER A 441 -8.65 3.31 13.30
N CYS A 442 -9.49 2.83 14.20
CA CYS A 442 -10.05 3.59 15.31
C CYS A 442 -9.84 2.79 16.59
N LYS A 443 -9.12 3.37 17.54
CA LYS A 443 -8.90 2.75 18.85
C LYS A 443 -10.09 2.92 19.77
N ALA A 444 -10.69 4.11 19.74
CA ALA A 444 -11.81 4.45 20.59
C ALA A 444 -12.69 5.53 19.95
N GLY A 445 -14.00 5.46 20.20
CA GLY A 445 -14.94 6.52 19.88
C GLY A 445 -15.64 7.02 21.15
N TYR A 446 -15.85 8.31 21.28
CA TYR A 446 -16.54 8.92 22.40
C TYR A 446 -17.16 10.26 22.00
N TRP A 447 -18.12 10.75 22.82
CA TRP A 447 -18.71 12.05 22.65
C TRP A 447 -17.85 13.14 23.31
N ASN A 448 -17.56 14.20 22.58
CA ASN A 448 -16.96 15.39 23.20
C ASN A 448 -18.02 16.06 24.08
N PRO A 449 -17.81 16.21 25.40
CA PRO A 449 -18.82 16.78 26.31
C PRO A 449 -19.13 18.26 26.04
N VAL A 450 -18.19 18.97 25.38
CA VAL A 450 -18.33 20.40 25.10
C VAL A 450 -19.01 20.64 23.77
N SER A 451 -18.57 19.94 22.71
CA SER A 451 -19.10 20.13 21.35
C SER A 451 -20.29 19.21 21.02
N GLY A 452 -20.51 18.15 21.79
CA GLY A 452 -21.52 17.12 21.49
C GLY A 452 -21.20 16.30 20.23
N LYS A 453 -19.99 16.46 19.67
CA LYS A 453 -19.57 15.76 18.47
C LYS A 453 -18.87 14.44 18.79
N ILE A 454 -18.85 13.55 17.80
CA ILE A 454 -18.18 12.27 17.91
C ILE A 454 -16.67 12.46 17.73
N ILE A 455 -15.88 11.99 18.68
CA ILE A 455 -14.43 11.93 18.60
C ILE A 455 -14.00 10.49 18.39
N CYS A 456 -13.08 10.28 17.46
CA CYS A 456 -12.38 9.01 17.27
C CYS A 456 -10.91 9.20 17.60
N ASN A 457 -10.38 8.30 18.40
CA ASN A 457 -8.98 8.25 18.73
C ASN A 457 -8.30 7.18 17.85
N ASN A 458 -7.26 7.54 17.11
CA ASN A 458 -6.50 6.58 16.32
C ASN A 458 -5.36 5.92 17.13
N ASN A 459 -4.75 4.89 16.55
CA ASN A 459 -3.64 4.18 17.19
C ASN A 459 -2.40 5.06 17.42
N SER A 460 -2.30 6.19 16.73
CA SER A 460 -1.18 7.16 16.86
C SER A 460 -1.41 8.19 17.97
N GLY A 461 -2.55 8.12 18.68
CA GLY A 461 -2.89 9.06 19.74
C GLY A 461 -3.51 10.39 19.25
N ASP A 462 -3.84 10.51 17.98
CA ASP A 462 -4.52 11.69 17.46
C ASP A 462 -6.03 11.57 17.65
N ASP A 463 -6.67 12.68 18.00
CA ASP A 463 -8.12 12.81 18.06
C ASP A 463 -8.66 13.41 16.77
N TYR A 464 -9.69 12.78 16.22
CA TYR A 464 -10.43 13.24 15.05
C TYR A 464 -11.90 13.45 15.40
N GLU A 465 -12.41 14.62 15.08
CA GLU A 465 -13.83 14.96 15.26
C GLU A 465 -14.62 14.64 14.00
N TYR A 466 -15.73 13.93 14.16
CA TYR A 466 -16.64 13.59 13.07
C TYR A 466 -17.63 14.73 12.82
N GLU A 467 -17.60 15.28 11.61
CA GLU A 467 -18.54 16.27 11.12
C GLU A 467 -19.73 15.56 10.47
N LYS A 468 -20.91 15.60 11.13
CA LYS A 468 -22.11 14.85 10.68
C LYS A 468 -22.64 15.33 9.32
N GLU A 469 -22.58 16.63 9.05
CA GLU A 469 -23.08 17.25 7.83
C GLU A 469 -22.26 16.84 6.61
N SER A 470 -20.96 17.00 6.70
CA SER A 470 -20.01 16.63 5.62
C SER A 470 -19.61 15.16 5.63
N ARG A 471 -19.91 14.44 6.73
CA ARG A 471 -19.50 13.06 6.97
C ARG A 471 -17.99 12.83 6.84
N THR A 472 -17.22 13.80 7.28
CA THR A 472 -15.75 13.79 7.22
C THR A 472 -15.15 13.85 8.62
N TRP A 473 -13.85 13.54 8.71
CA TRP A 473 -13.09 13.59 9.93
C TRP A 473 -12.14 14.77 9.91
N LYS A 474 -12.11 15.54 10.99
CA LYS A 474 -11.21 16.66 11.19
C LYS A 474 -10.30 16.36 12.37
N ARG A 475 -8.97 16.46 12.20
CA ARG A 475 -8.05 16.36 13.32
C ARG A 475 -8.23 17.56 14.25
N VAL A 476 -8.45 17.29 15.54
CA VAL A 476 -8.69 18.33 16.54
C VAL A 476 -7.63 18.40 17.62
N GLY A 477 -6.84 17.35 17.80
CA GLY A 477 -5.78 17.38 18.80
C GLY A 477 -5.08 16.05 18.99
N LEU A 478 -4.25 16.02 20.04
CA LEU A 478 -3.67 14.80 20.58
C LEU A 478 -4.63 14.19 21.59
N SER A 479 -4.57 12.86 21.72
CA SER A 479 -5.40 12.11 22.64
C SER A 479 -5.33 12.66 24.05
N THR A 480 -6.51 12.96 24.61
CA THR A 480 -6.66 13.25 26.02
C THR A 480 -7.11 11.99 26.74
N ASN A 481 -6.47 11.67 27.89
CA ASN A 481 -6.92 10.58 28.74
C ASN A 481 -8.32 10.89 29.25
N ARG A 482 -9.33 10.22 28.68
CA ARG A 482 -10.70 10.39 29.06
C ARG A 482 -11.30 9.09 29.58
N VAL A 483 -12.03 9.17 30.67
CA VAL A 483 -12.83 8.06 31.16
C VAL A 483 -14.11 8.00 30.32
N PRO A 484 -14.42 6.88 29.66
CA PRO A 484 -15.67 6.74 28.91
C PRO A 484 -16.88 6.96 29.81
N VAL A 485 -17.83 7.77 29.35
CA VAL A 485 -19.12 7.95 30.04
C VAL A 485 -20.03 6.82 29.57
N THR A 486 -20.38 5.93 30.47
CA THR A 486 -21.21 4.76 30.16
C THR A 486 -22.66 4.90 30.63
N GLN A 487 -23.03 6.06 31.16
CA GLN A 487 -24.40 6.35 31.64
C GLN A 487 -24.74 7.83 31.51
N ASN A 488 -25.99 8.12 31.26
CA ASN A 488 -26.51 9.49 31.14
C ASN A 488 -27.62 9.84 32.17
N GLY A 489 -27.74 9.08 33.26
CA GLY A 489 -28.75 9.23 34.26
C GLY A 489 -30.08 8.52 33.96
N ARG A 490 -30.39 8.21 32.72
CA ARG A 490 -31.56 7.41 32.27
C ARG A 490 -31.21 6.00 31.88
N TYR A 491 -30.06 5.81 31.31
CA TYR A 491 -29.57 4.56 30.78
C TYR A 491 -28.13 4.31 31.21
N ARG A 492 -27.83 3.04 31.48
CA ARG A 492 -26.48 2.54 31.61
C ARG A 492 -26.20 1.57 30.47
N VAL A 493 -25.10 1.77 29.79
CA VAL A 493 -24.70 0.93 28.68
C VAL A 493 -23.36 0.24 29.02
N PHE A 494 -23.29 -1.05 28.78
CA PHE A 494 -22.10 -1.86 29.11
C PHE A 494 -21.96 -3.05 28.18
N VAL A 495 -20.74 -3.57 28.06
CA VAL A 495 -20.46 -4.85 27.41
C VAL A 495 -20.55 -5.95 28.47
N GLY A 496 -21.21 -7.04 28.12
CA GLY A 496 -21.30 -8.20 28.99
C GLY A 496 -21.64 -9.46 28.22
N ASN A 497 -21.54 -10.58 28.91
CA ASN A 497 -22.01 -11.86 28.40
C ASN A 497 -23.45 -12.11 28.89
N ALA A 498 -24.28 -12.66 28.00
CA ALA A 498 -25.60 -13.10 28.44
C ALA A 498 -25.49 -14.33 29.33
N ILE A 499 -26.22 -14.33 30.43
CA ILE A 499 -26.34 -15.51 31.29
C ILE A 499 -27.05 -16.60 30.47
N ASN A 500 -26.44 -17.79 30.40
CA ASN A 500 -26.93 -18.96 29.66
C ASN A 500 -27.07 -18.77 28.13
N SER A 501 -26.31 -17.86 27.52
CA SER A 501 -26.28 -17.68 26.07
C SER A 501 -24.90 -17.97 25.48
N ASN A 502 -24.88 -18.38 24.21
CA ASN A 502 -23.62 -18.57 23.48
C ASN A 502 -23.01 -17.25 22.98
N PHE A 503 -23.45 -16.10 23.50
CA PHE A 503 -22.97 -14.78 23.14
C PHE A 503 -21.74 -14.42 23.98
N GLU A 504 -20.60 -14.27 23.37
CA GLU A 504 -19.36 -13.93 24.08
C GLU A 504 -19.29 -12.44 24.40
N ASN A 505 -19.70 -11.58 23.47
CA ASN A 505 -19.75 -10.14 23.66
C ASN A 505 -21.07 -9.59 23.17
N SER A 506 -21.71 -8.81 24.00
CA SER A 506 -22.95 -8.13 23.68
C SER A 506 -22.99 -6.76 24.35
N ILE A 507 -23.62 -5.80 23.72
CA ILE A 507 -23.89 -4.49 24.32
C ILE A 507 -25.26 -4.54 24.96
N TYR A 508 -25.30 -4.22 26.24
CA TYR A 508 -26.52 -4.15 27.04
C TYR A 508 -26.85 -2.71 27.37
N VAL A 509 -28.13 -2.42 27.32
CA VAL A 509 -28.70 -1.15 27.81
C VAL A 509 -29.63 -1.45 28.99
N ARG A 510 -29.35 -0.84 30.12
CA ARG A 510 -30.17 -0.94 31.34
C ARG A 510 -30.82 0.41 31.64
N THR A 511 -32.10 0.41 31.87
CA THR A 511 -32.82 1.61 32.32
C THR A 511 -32.50 1.88 33.78
N LEU A 512 -32.25 3.13 34.15
CA LEU A 512 -31.98 3.58 35.52
C LEU A 512 -33.27 4.12 36.17
N THR A 513 -34.33 3.30 36.17
CA THR A 513 -35.64 3.61 36.75
C THR A 513 -35.87 2.75 37.99
N SER A 514 -36.98 3.00 38.70
CA SER A 514 -37.43 2.21 39.87
C SER A 514 -37.68 0.73 39.51
N LYS A 515 -37.96 0.43 38.24
CA LYS A 515 -38.08 -0.93 37.69
C LYS A 515 -37.10 -1.10 36.54
N PRO A 516 -35.81 -1.40 36.81
CA PRO A 516 -34.81 -1.44 35.79
C PRO A 516 -35.04 -2.64 34.86
N THR A 517 -34.99 -2.38 33.56
CA THR A 517 -35.00 -3.39 32.49
C THR A 517 -33.69 -3.41 31.76
N THR A 518 -33.22 -4.61 31.42
CA THR A 518 -32.02 -4.77 30.62
C THR A 518 -32.39 -5.33 29.26
N LYS A 519 -31.94 -4.68 28.20
CA LYS A 519 -32.10 -5.12 26.80
C LYS A 519 -30.78 -5.30 26.15
N VAL A 520 -30.69 -6.24 25.21
CA VAL A 520 -29.51 -6.38 24.33
C VAL A 520 -29.65 -5.36 23.20
N LEU A 521 -28.65 -4.47 23.08
CA LEU A 521 -28.58 -3.49 22.00
C LEU A 521 -27.94 -4.10 20.77
N TYR A 522 -26.86 -4.86 20.99
CA TYR A 522 -26.15 -5.57 19.94
C TYR A 522 -25.60 -6.88 20.47
N SER A 523 -25.72 -7.95 19.70
CA SER A 523 -25.12 -9.24 20.01
C SER A 523 -24.71 -10.00 18.76
N GLN A 524 -23.70 -10.83 18.91
CA GLN A 524 -23.32 -11.80 17.91
C GLN A 524 -23.01 -13.13 18.57
N THR A 525 -23.57 -14.20 18.00
CA THR A 525 -23.29 -15.57 18.47
C THR A 525 -21.86 -15.96 18.08
N ARG A 526 -21.08 -16.45 19.03
CA ARG A 526 -19.69 -16.86 18.82
C ARG A 526 -19.42 -18.30 19.24
N LYS A 527 -18.49 -18.93 18.52
CA LYS A 527 -17.78 -20.10 19.04
C LYS A 527 -16.70 -19.62 20.04
N LYS A 528 -16.51 -20.36 21.13
CA LYS A 528 -15.40 -20.14 22.08
C LYS A 528 -14.08 -20.14 21.31
N ILE A 529 -13.32 -19.06 21.45
CA ILE A 529 -12.00 -18.93 20.84
C ILE A 529 -10.99 -19.17 21.95
N ALA A 530 -9.93 -19.93 21.63
CA ALA A 530 -8.77 -20.05 22.50
C ALA A 530 -8.19 -18.65 22.82
N PRO A 531 -7.59 -18.46 24.00
CA PRO A 531 -6.90 -17.21 24.33
C PRO A 531 -5.92 -16.86 23.21
N LYS A 532 -5.87 -15.58 22.84
CA LYS A 532 -4.96 -15.09 21.82
C LYS A 532 -3.52 -15.23 22.33
N LYS A 533 -2.71 -15.92 21.55
CA LYS A 533 -1.27 -15.99 21.75
C LYS A 533 -0.65 -14.69 21.28
N LYS A 534 0.34 -14.17 22.01
CA LYS A 534 0.99 -12.90 21.68
C LYS A 534 2.38 -13.13 21.09
N ILE A 535 2.76 -12.30 20.15
CA ILE A 535 4.11 -12.26 19.57
C ILE A 535 4.58 -10.81 19.50
N ALA A 536 5.78 -10.54 19.99
CA ALA A 536 6.51 -9.32 19.70
C ALA A 536 7.59 -9.59 18.66
N LEU A 537 7.58 -8.87 17.57
CA LEU A 537 8.66 -8.91 16.59
C LEU A 537 9.77 -7.97 17.02
N ILE A 538 10.99 -8.48 17.01
CA ILE A 538 12.18 -7.66 17.16
C ILE A 538 13.06 -7.80 15.91
N PHE A 539 13.70 -6.71 15.52
CA PHE A 539 14.59 -6.67 14.37
C PHE A 539 15.98 -6.21 14.78
N ASP A 540 16.97 -7.06 14.52
CA ASP A 540 18.35 -6.81 14.88
C ASP A 540 19.09 -6.17 13.70
N ALA A 541 19.53 -4.93 13.87
CA ALA A 541 20.30 -4.17 12.90
C ALA A 541 21.79 -4.15 13.28
N TYR A 542 22.56 -5.08 12.71
CA TYR A 542 23.98 -5.25 13.01
C TYR A 542 24.90 -4.37 12.15
N ASP A 543 25.13 -4.80 10.93
CA ASP A 543 26.19 -4.26 10.08
C ASP A 543 25.77 -4.11 8.62
N ASN A 544 24.57 -4.51 8.27
CA ASN A 544 24.02 -4.47 6.92
C ASN A 544 22.54 -4.04 6.95
N SER A 545 22.17 -3.14 6.05
CA SER A 545 20.80 -2.62 5.93
C SER A 545 19.97 -3.33 4.86
N ASP A 546 20.49 -4.39 4.25
CA ASP A 546 19.77 -5.15 3.21
C ASP A 546 18.44 -5.67 3.76
N GLY A 547 17.38 -5.44 3.01
CA GLY A 547 16.03 -5.86 3.39
C GLY A 547 15.28 -4.93 4.33
N LEU A 548 15.92 -3.91 4.92
CA LEU A 548 15.26 -2.98 5.85
C LEU A 548 13.98 -2.38 5.26
N SER A 549 14.05 -1.90 4.04
CA SER A 549 12.92 -1.27 3.37
C SER A 549 11.79 -2.28 3.08
N LYS A 550 12.12 -3.52 2.70
CA LYS A 550 11.11 -4.59 2.56
C LYS A 550 10.45 -4.92 3.89
N VAL A 551 11.24 -4.98 4.96
CA VAL A 551 10.74 -5.18 6.32
C VAL A 551 9.78 -4.05 6.70
N ILE A 552 10.19 -2.79 6.59
CA ILE A 552 9.35 -1.62 6.89
C ILE A 552 8.05 -1.64 6.08
N THR A 553 8.14 -1.92 4.79
CA THR A 553 6.95 -2.02 3.91
C THR A 553 5.99 -3.10 4.39
N THR A 554 6.52 -4.27 4.75
CA THR A 554 5.71 -5.37 5.24
C THR A 554 5.06 -5.03 6.59
N LEU A 555 5.82 -4.48 7.52
CA LEU A 555 5.29 -4.07 8.83
C LEU A 555 4.18 -3.03 8.70
N ASN A 556 4.38 -2.03 7.85
CA ASN A 556 3.36 -1.02 7.58
C ASN A 556 2.12 -1.61 6.90
N LYS A 557 2.30 -2.61 6.02
CA LYS A 557 1.17 -3.32 5.37
C LYS A 557 0.25 -3.98 6.40
N TYR A 558 0.80 -4.47 7.50
CA TYR A 558 0.06 -5.18 8.54
C TYR A 558 -0.19 -4.34 9.80
N ASP A 559 0.20 -3.06 9.80
CA ASP A 559 0.13 -2.15 10.97
C ASP A 559 0.78 -2.75 12.23
N ILE A 560 1.93 -3.37 12.05
CA ILE A 560 2.70 -3.99 13.12
C ILE A 560 3.77 -3.01 13.59
N ASN A 561 3.81 -2.76 14.89
CA ASN A 561 4.85 -1.97 15.54
C ASN A 561 5.88 -2.89 16.21
N PRO A 562 7.02 -3.14 15.56
CA PRO A 562 8.10 -3.93 16.15
C PRO A 562 9.00 -3.09 17.05
N THR A 563 9.98 -3.73 17.66
CA THR A 563 11.13 -3.08 18.27
C THR A 563 12.37 -3.34 17.42
N PHE A 564 13.06 -2.29 17.00
CA PHE A 564 14.36 -2.41 16.35
C PHE A 564 15.48 -2.30 17.35
N PHE A 565 16.27 -3.35 17.49
CA PHE A 565 17.50 -3.34 18.26
C PHE A 565 18.64 -2.92 17.33
N ILE A 566 19.25 -1.77 17.64
CA ILE A 566 20.20 -1.13 16.72
C ILE A 566 21.57 -1.10 17.37
N ASN A 567 22.55 -1.63 16.66
CA ASN A 567 23.95 -1.62 17.04
C ASN A 567 24.61 -0.29 16.68
N GLY A 568 25.53 0.17 17.49
CA GLY A 568 26.24 1.43 17.25
C GLY A 568 27.09 1.45 15.96
N GLU A 569 27.56 0.30 15.50
CA GLU A 569 28.23 0.21 14.21
C GLU A 569 27.26 0.38 13.06
N PHE A 570 26.04 -0.15 13.16
CA PHE A 570 24.99 0.09 12.19
C PHE A 570 24.62 1.57 12.10
N ILE A 571 24.45 2.25 13.25
CA ILE A 571 24.14 3.68 13.32
C ILE A 571 25.19 4.51 12.54
N LYS A 572 26.46 4.15 12.69
CA LYS A 572 27.56 4.86 12.03
C LYS A 572 27.65 4.58 10.54
N ARG A 573 27.44 3.34 10.13
CA ARG A 573 27.50 2.92 8.73
C ARG A 573 26.29 3.35 7.92
N TYR A 574 25.09 3.36 8.55
CA TYR A 574 23.79 3.56 7.92
C TYR A 574 22.97 4.65 8.63
N PRO A 575 23.47 5.89 8.69
CA PRO A 575 22.78 6.97 9.41
C PRO A 575 21.43 7.34 8.78
N SER A 576 21.30 7.24 7.45
CA SER A 576 20.03 7.48 6.74
C SER A 576 18.99 6.42 7.06
N GLU A 577 19.39 5.16 7.10
CA GLU A 577 18.52 4.03 7.42
C GLU A 577 18.11 4.05 8.89
N THR A 578 19.04 4.40 9.78
CA THR A 578 18.75 4.61 11.21
C THR A 578 17.70 5.73 11.40
N LYS A 579 17.88 6.84 10.69
CA LYS A 579 16.90 7.93 10.69
C LYS A 579 15.55 7.46 10.12
N GLN A 580 15.57 6.65 9.06
CA GLN A 580 14.36 6.09 8.45
C GLN A 580 13.58 5.24 9.46
N ILE A 581 14.21 4.32 10.19
CA ILE A 581 13.54 3.52 11.23
C ILE A 581 12.85 4.44 12.25
N SER A 582 13.53 5.49 12.69
CA SER A 582 13.02 6.41 13.69
C SER A 582 11.82 7.25 13.22
N ILE A 583 11.71 7.52 11.92
CA ILE A 583 10.61 8.29 11.32
C ILE A 583 9.29 7.52 11.38
N TYR A 584 9.32 6.21 11.19
CA TYR A 584 8.11 5.37 11.24
C TYR A 584 7.54 5.18 12.64
N ASN A 585 8.14 5.79 13.63
CA ASN A 585 7.71 5.71 15.03
C ASN A 585 7.68 4.28 15.60
N PHE A 586 8.57 3.43 15.07
CA PHE A 586 8.85 2.12 15.66
C PHE A 586 9.67 2.31 16.94
N ASP A 587 9.50 1.42 17.91
CA ASP A 587 10.36 1.39 19.07
C ASP A 587 11.79 1.04 18.65
N CYS A 588 12.75 1.83 19.12
CA CYS A 588 14.18 1.58 18.92
C CYS A 588 14.84 1.28 20.26
N ALA A 589 15.62 0.23 20.31
CA ALA A 589 16.26 -0.28 21.51
C ALA A 589 17.76 -0.52 21.26
N SER A 590 18.52 -0.73 22.31
CA SER A 590 19.97 -0.90 22.21
C SER A 590 20.37 -2.35 21.94
N MET A 591 21.17 -2.58 20.90
CA MET A 591 21.93 -3.82 20.72
C MET A 591 23.42 -3.58 21.02
N PHE A 592 23.69 -2.80 22.04
CA PHE A 592 25.02 -2.38 22.41
C PHE A 592 25.73 -1.54 21.34
N PHE A 593 26.89 -0.97 21.71
CA PHE A 593 27.63 -0.06 20.83
C PHE A 593 28.41 -0.78 19.74
N SER A 594 28.99 -1.93 20.02
CA SER A 594 29.83 -2.71 19.08
C SER A 594 29.34 -4.16 18.98
N ALA A 595 29.56 -4.76 17.80
CA ALA A 595 29.14 -6.14 17.52
C ALA A 595 30.18 -7.16 18.01
N ILE A 596 30.51 -7.11 19.29
CA ILE A 596 31.47 -8.04 19.93
C ILE A 596 30.75 -9.03 20.85
N ASP A 597 31.34 -10.19 21.03
CA ASP A 597 30.91 -11.12 22.06
C ASP A 597 31.35 -10.59 23.45
N LEU A 598 30.35 -10.17 24.26
CA LEU A 598 30.60 -9.63 25.58
C LEU A 598 31.01 -10.69 26.63
N THR A 599 31.11 -11.94 26.22
CA THR A 599 31.66 -13.05 27.06
C THR A 599 33.04 -13.49 26.62
N ASP A 600 33.61 -12.86 25.59
CA ASP A 600 34.93 -13.18 25.07
C ASP A 600 36.03 -12.72 26.04
N ASN A 601 36.80 -13.68 26.53
CA ASN A 601 37.85 -13.47 27.50
C ASN A 601 39.11 -12.78 26.90
N THR A 602 39.12 -12.51 25.62
CA THR A 602 40.23 -11.76 24.98
C THR A 602 40.16 -10.28 25.28
N PHE A 603 39.00 -9.79 25.73
CA PHE A 603 38.77 -8.39 26.10
C PHE A 603 38.54 -8.24 27.60
N VAL A 604 38.94 -7.12 28.17
CA VAL A 604 38.58 -6.75 29.53
C VAL A 604 37.17 -6.13 29.51
N ILE A 605 36.18 -6.97 29.78
CA ILE A 605 34.77 -6.58 29.83
C ILE A 605 34.35 -6.55 31.29
N ASP A 606 34.10 -5.36 31.81
CA ASP A 606 33.59 -5.10 33.16
C ASP A 606 32.26 -4.36 33.11
N GLU A 607 31.65 -4.13 34.29
CA GLU A 607 30.39 -3.39 34.39
C GLU A 607 30.50 -1.98 33.80
N ASP A 608 31.64 -1.32 33.94
CA ASP A 608 31.89 0.03 33.43
C ASP A 608 31.99 0.05 31.89
N PHE A 609 32.58 -0.99 31.33
CA PHE A 609 32.60 -1.14 29.87
C PHE A 609 31.19 -1.26 29.30
N ILE A 610 30.34 -2.07 29.92
CA ILE A 610 28.94 -2.27 29.48
C ILE A 610 28.16 -0.98 29.62
N ARG A 611 28.25 -0.30 30.77
CA ARG A 611 27.58 0.97 31.01
C ARG A 611 27.96 2.04 29.98
N ARG A 612 29.26 2.19 29.71
CA ARG A 612 29.75 3.15 28.70
C ARG A 612 29.33 2.78 27.29
N GLY A 613 29.30 1.48 26.97
CA GLY A 613 28.86 1.01 25.66
C GLY A 613 27.38 1.28 25.41
N LEU A 614 26.49 1.08 26.39
CA LEU A 614 25.07 1.43 26.31
C LEU A 614 24.89 2.95 26.13
N ALA A 615 25.51 3.76 26.98
CA ALA A 615 25.46 5.22 26.88
C ALA A 615 25.94 5.73 25.53
N ARG A 616 27.05 5.18 25.02
CA ARG A 616 27.57 5.56 23.70
C ARG A 616 26.62 5.19 22.58
N ASN A 617 25.95 4.05 22.65
CA ASN A 617 24.97 3.65 21.63
C ASN A 617 23.77 4.62 21.60
N GLU A 618 23.32 5.03 22.77
CA GLU A 618 22.24 6.02 22.92
C GLU A 618 22.64 7.38 22.37
N ASP A 619 23.84 7.87 22.70
CA ASP A 619 24.38 9.13 22.18
C ASP A 619 24.47 9.13 20.64
N GLU A 620 25.00 8.07 20.03
CA GLU A 620 25.11 7.95 18.57
C GLU A 620 23.71 7.94 17.92
N PHE A 621 22.76 7.21 18.52
CA PHE A 621 21.40 7.18 18.01
C PHE A 621 20.73 8.56 18.13
N TYR A 622 20.87 9.23 19.27
CA TYR A 622 20.33 10.57 19.49
C TYR A 622 20.92 11.60 18.52
N GLN A 623 22.21 11.52 18.24
CA GLN A 623 22.86 12.45 17.29
C GLN A 623 22.22 12.37 15.90
N ILE A 624 21.87 11.18 15.45
CA ILE A 624 21.29 10.95 14.11
C ILE A 624 19.80 11.26 14.08
N THR A 625 19.03 10.79 15.10
CA THR A 625 17.57 10.74 15.05
C THR A 625 16.90 11.87 15.85
N LYS A 626 17.60 12.45 16.81
CA LYS A 626 17.06 13.37 17.86
C LYS A 626 15.97 12.71 18.72
N LYS A 627 16.00 11.37 18.82
CA LYS A 627 15.12 10.56 19.68
C LYS A 627 15.97 9.72 20.63
N GLU A 628 15.38 9.33 21.75
CA GLU A 628 15.99 8.43 22.71
C GLU A 628 15.71 6.98 22.34
N LEU A 629 16.61 6.07 22.72
CA LEU A 629 16.35 4.64 22.68
C LEU A 629 15.38 4.26 23.81
N SER A 630 14.57 3.24 23.62
CA SER A 630 13.81 2.63 24.70
C SER A 630 14.76 1.90 25.67
N LEU A 631 14.32 1.70 26.91
CA LEU A 631 15.12 1.04 27.95
C LEU A 631 15.22 -0.47 27.81
N PHE A 632 14.90 -1.01 26.64
CA PHE A 632 15.17 -2.41 26.33
C PHE A 632 16.54 -2.56 25.68
N TRP A 633 17.19 -3.68 25.96
CA TRP A 633 18.43 -4.01 25.31
C TRP A 633 18.68 -5.51 25.27
N HIS A 634 19.54 -5.94 24.39
CA HIS A 634 20.22 -7.22 24.44
C HIS A 634 21.66 -7.08 23.92
N THR A 635 22.48 -8.05 24.26
CA THR A 635 23.87 -8.11 23.77
C THR A 635 23.90 -8.57 22.33
N PRO A 636 24.92 -8.19 21.54
CA PRO A 636 25.20 -8.88 20.30
C PRO A 636 25.28 -10.40 20.53
N PHE A 637 24.69 -11.17 19.61
CA PHE A 637 24.61 -12.64 19.69
C PHE A 637 23.82 -13.20 20.89
N PHE A 638 23.10 -12.35 21.65
CA PHE A 638 22.31 -12.71 22.84
C PHE A 638 23.14 -13.39 23.94
N VAL A 639 24.46 -13.22 23.94
CA VAL A 639 25.32 -13.74 25.02
C VAL A 639 25.02 -13.03 26.33
N LYS A 640 25.02 -13.79 27.42
CA LYS A 640 24.71 -13.25 28.75
C LYS A 640 25.46 -13.97 29.88
N ASN A 641 25.74 -13.23 30.89
CA ASN A 641 26.18 -13.75 32.20
C ASN A 641 25.68 -12.79 33.29
N GLN A 642 25.87 -13.17 34.56
CA GLN A 642 25.35 -12.39 35.70
C GLN A 642 25.89 -10.96 35.73
N MET A 643 27.14 -10.75 35.36
CA MET A 643 27.77 -9.42 35.35
C MET A 643 27.13 -8.53 34.24
N ILE A 644 26.93 -9.08 33.05
CA ILE A 644 26.28 -8.35 31.90
C ILE A 644 24.88 -7.91 32.29
N LEU A 645 24.07 -8.83 32.84
CA LEU A 645 22.69 -8.55 33.24
C LEU A 645 22.65 -7.48 34.33
N SER A 646 23.49 -7.64 35.39
CA SER A 646 23.58 -6.67 36.47
C SER A 646 24.02 -5.26 36.00
N ALA A 647 24.97 -5.20 35.07
CA ALA A 647 25.44 -3.92 34.53
C ALA A 647 24.32 -3.18 33.77
N GLY A 648 23.55 -3.89 32.97
CA GLY A 648 22.37 -3.33 32.29
C GLY A 648 21.30 -2.85 33.25
N GLU A 649 20.92 -3.67 34.24
CA GLU A 649 19.92 -3.34 35.25
C GLU A 649 20.32 -2.11 36.09
N LYS A 650 21.57 -1.99 36.49
CA LYS A 650 22.09 -0.80 37.19
C LYS A 650 22.01 0.49 36.42
N THR A 651 21.94 0.41 35.11
CA THR A 651 21.74 1.56 34.19
C THR A 651 20.29 1.79 33.84
N GLY A 652 19.37 0.98 34.37
CA GLY A 652 17.93 1.09 34.09
C GLY A 652 17.46 0.37 32.86
N TYR A 653 18.32 -0.38 32.17
CA TYR A 653 17.95 -1.14 30.98
C TYR A 653 17.38 -2.52 31.35
N ILE A 654 16.36 -2.92 30.59
CA ILE A 654 15.71 -4.23 30.72
C ILE A 654 16.27 -5.15 29.63
N TYR A 655 16.90 -6.24 30.05
CA TYR A 655 17.43 -7.23 29.12
C TYR A 655 16.31 -8.03 28.48
N VAL A 656 16.33 -8.15 27.14
CA VAL A 656 15.38 -8.96 26.38
C VAL A 656 16.00 -10.31 26.09
N ASP A 657 15.38 -11.35 26.66
CA ASP A 657 15.80 -12.72 26.48
C ASP A 657 15.02 -13.42 25.37
N ILE A 658 15.66 -14.33 24.67
CA ILE A 658 15.10 -15.06 23.53
C ILE A 658 15.29 -16.56 23.78
N PRO A 659 14.30 -17.41 23.49
CA PRO A 659 14.45 -18.85 23.53
C PRO A 659 15.62 -19.34 22.68
N GLU A 660 16.42 -20.24 23.22
CA GLU A 660 17.64 -20.75 22.56
C GLU A 660 17.34 -21.39 21.20
N GLU A 661 16.21 -22.05 21.07
CA GLU A 661 15.75 -22.67 19.82
C GLU A 661 15.57 -21.64 18.69
N LEU A 662 15.06 -20.45 19.02
CA LEU A 662 14.91 -19.36 18.05
C LEU A 662 16.26 -18.76 17.64
N LEU A 663 17.21 -18.68 18.57
CA LEU A 663 18.58 -18.21 18.25
C LEU A 663 19.30 -19.19 17.33
N GLN A 664 19.15 -20.48 17.56
CA GLN A 664 19.75 -21.52 16.70
C GLN A 664 19.20 -21.47 15.28
N LEU A 665 17.93 -21.10 15.08
CA LEU A 665 17.34 -20.94 13.76
C LEU A 665 17.97 -19.80 12.96
N GLN A 666 18.37 -18.72 13.63
CA GLN A 666 19.06 -17.61 12.95
C GLN A 666 20.47 -18.00 12.48
N THR A 667 21.18 -18.83 13.25
CA THR A 667 22.57 -19.20 12.95
C THR A 667 22.70 -20.38 11.97
N ASN A 668 21.75 -21.32 11.97
CA ASN A 668 21.84 -22.59 11.28
C ASN A 668 21.07 -22.68 9.94
N SER A 669 20.43 -21.61 9.50
CA SER A 669 19.52 -21.60 8.32
C SER A 669 20.20 -21.67 6.94
N ALA A 670 21.43 -22.15 6.85
CA ALA A 670 22.29 -22.01 5.67
C ALA A 670 21.78 -22.71 4.39
N ASN A 671 20.93 -23.74 4.49
CA ASN A 671 20.51 -24.54 3.31
C ASN A 671 19.01 -24.93 3.33
N ASP A 672 18.21 -24.40 4.23
CA ASP A 672 16.78 -24.77 4.31
C ASP A 672 16.01 -24.09 3.16
N ASN A 673 15.06 -24.82 2.57
CA ASN A 673 14.09 -24.17 1.74
C ASN A 673 13.18 -23.28 2.60
N ILE A 674 12.50 -22.31 1.98
CA ILE A 674 11.69 -21.34 2.73
C ILE A 674 10.56 -21.97 3.54
N GLU A 675 9.92 -23.03 3.04
CA GLU A 675 8.83 -23.72 3.72
C GLU A 675 9.32 -24.42 4.98
N GLU A 676 10.49 -25.01 4.93
CA GLU A 676 11.13 -25.68 6.06
C GLU A 676 11.54 -24.66 7.13
N LEU A 677 12.16 -23.55 6.72
CA LEU A 677 12.55 -22.46 7.63
C LEU A 677 11.33 -21.85 8.32
N LEU A 678 10.28 -21.52 7.58
CA LEU A 678 9.03 -21.00 8.13
C LEU A 678 8.38 -22.00 9.10
N SER A 679 8.39 -23.28 8.76
CA SER A 679 7.83 -24.35 9.62
C SER A 679 8.59 -24.45 10.95
N LYS A 680 9.91 -24.33 10.94
CA LYS A 680 10.73 -24.32 12.16
C LYS A 680 10.39 -23.12 13.05
N TYR A 681 10.34 -21.90 12.49
CA TYR A 681 9.93 -20.69 13.22
C TYR A 681 8.53 -20.82 13.84
N ILE A 682 7.57 -21.30 13.06
CA ILE A 682 6.19 -21.46 13.52
C ILE A 682 6.09 -22.51 14.62
N ASN A 683 6.84 -23.60 14.53
CA ASN A 683 6.82 -24.65 15.56
C ASN A 683 7.42 -24.15 16.87
N CYS A 684 8.55 -23.47 16.86
CA CYS A 684 9.11 -22.84 18.05
C CYS A 684 8.13 -21.86 18.71
N VAL A 685 7.43 -21.05 17.90
CA VAL A 685 6.42 -20.11 18.42
C VAL A 685 5.19 -20.83 18.98
N LYS A 686 4.79 -21.99 18.44
CA LYS A 686 3.61 -22.73 18.91
C LYS A 686 3.75 -23.31 20.33
N GLU A 687 4.96 -23.53 20.76
CA GLU A 687 5.24 -24.11 22.07
C GLU A 687 5.09 -23.09 23.21
N ASN A 688 5.03 -21.78 22.87
CA ASN A 688 4.92 -20.69 23.82
C ASN A 688 3.66 -19.84 23.57
N ASP A 689 3.01 -19.39 24.64
CA ASP A 689 1.82 -18.53 24.54
C ASP A 689 2.18 -17.06 24.31
N GLU A 690 3.34 -16.63 24.79
CA GLU A 690 3.92 -15.29 24.57
C GLU A 690 5.37 -15.45 24.13
N THR A 691 5.75 -14.85 23.02
CA THR A 691 7.08 -15.06 22.42
C THR A 691 7.61 -13.78 21.80
N VAL A 692 8.88 -13.52 22.08
CA VAL A 692 9.67 -12.52 21.34
C VAL A 692 10.34 -13.23 20.17
N LEU A 693 10.08 -12.78 18.96
CA LEU A 693 10.58 -13.39 17.73
C LEU A 693 11.66 -12.49 17.11
N PRO A 694 12.94 -12.88 17.18
CA PRO A 694 14.04 -12.12 16.62
C PRO A 694 14.18 -12.36 15.14
N ILE A 695 14.45 -11.29 14.37
CA ILE A 695 14.72 -11.33 12.93
C ILE A 695 15.91 -10.42 12.65
N GLN A 696 16.99 -10.97 12.13
CA GLN A 696 18.14 -10.19 11.73
C GLN A 696 17.88 -9.50 10.38
N ILE A 697 18.22 -8.21 10.27
CA ILE A 697 18.18 -7.45 9.03
C ILE A 697 19.52 -7.58 8.32
N GLY A 698 19.48 -8.11 7.10
CA GLY A 698 20.68 -8.25 6.28
C GLY A 698 21.71 -9.24 6.81
N TYR A 699 22.66 -9.57 5.96
CA TYR A 699 23.82 -10.41 6.29
C TYR A 699 25.01 -9.95 5.46
N SER A 700 26.08 -9.54 6.11
CA SER A 700 27.27 -9.00 5.43
C SER A 700 28.12 -10.02 4.69
N SER A 701 27.96 -11.33 4.95
CA SER A 701 28.97 -12.31 4.56
C SER A 701 28.46 -13.62 3.94
N GLN A 702 27.23 -13.69 3.39
CA GLN A 702 26.73 -15.01 2.96
C GLN A 702 25.99 -15.00 1.62
N GLU A 703 26.69 -15.50 0.62
CA GLU A 703 26.12 -16.00 -0.61
C GLU A 703 25.33 -17.30 -0.32
N ASN A 704 24.06 -17.36 -0.77
CA ASN A 704 23.18 -18.54 -0.75
C ASN A 704 22.42 -18.90 0.54
N LYS A 705 22.09 -17.97 1.44
CA LYS A 705 21.18 -18.24 2.54
C LYS A 705 19.73 -17.81 2.24
N THR A 706 18.78 -18.63 2.67
CA THR A 706 17.38 -18.24 2.72
C THR A 706 17.16 -17.32 3.93
N LEU A 707 16.82 -16.05 3.67
CA LEU A 707 16.72 -15.04 4.70
C LEU A 707 15.25 -14.81 5.08
N ILE A 708 14.91 -15.03 6.35
CA ILE A 708 13.52 -14.95 6.84
C ILE A 708 12.88 -13.58 6.59
N TYR A 709 13.62 -12.48 6.67
CA TYR A 709 13.09 -11.16 6.41
C TYR A 709 12.59 -10.97 4.97
N GLN A 710 13.13 -11.73 4.02
CA GLN A 710 12.67 -11.71 2.62
C GLN A 710 11.27 -12.31 2.46
N HIS A 711 10.86 -13.16 3.41
CA HIS A 711 9.60 -13.89 3.43
C HIS A 711 8.72 -13.50 4.64
N LEU A 712 8.98 -12.34 5.22
CA LEU A 712 8.29 -11.82 6.40
C LEU A 712 6.76 -11.74 6.20
N ASP A 713 6.32 -11.41 4.98
CA ASP A 713 4.90 -11.38 4.63
C ASP A 713 4.22 -12.73 4.86
N ILE A 714 4.85 -13.82 4.42
CA ILE A 714 4.34 -15.19 4.60
C ILE A 714 4.36 -15.59 6.07
N LEU A 715 5.41 -15.26 6.79
CA LEU A 715 5.52 -15.54 8.23
C LEU A 715 4.40 -14.87 9.02
N ILE A 716 4.21 -13.56 8.80
CA ILE A 716 3.16 -12.77 9.46
C ILE A 716 1.78 -13.35 9.14
N CYS A 717 1.46 -13.57 7.87
CA CYS A 717 0.18 -14.16 7.48
C CYS A 717 -0.07 -15.51 8.13
N THR A 718 0.95 -16.36 8.20
CA THR A 718 0.83 -17.70 8.81
C THR A 718 0.59 -17.63 10.31
N LEU A 719 1.29 -16.74 11.02
CA LEU A 719 1.09 -16.53 12.46
C LEU A 719 -0.29 -15.95 12.75
N LEU A 720 -0.74 -14.96 11.99
CA LEU A 720 -2.09 -14.41 12.10
C LEU A 720 -3.16 -15.49 11.87
N LYS A 721 -2.98 -16.35 10.87
CA LYS A 721 -3.87 -17.49 10.59
C LYS A 721 -3.93 -18.49 11.73
N ASN A 722 -2.85 -18.64 12.48
CA ASN A 722 -2.78 -19.49 13.67
C ASN A 722 -3.30 -18.81 14.95
N GLY A 723 -3.86 -17.59 14.85
CA GLY A 723 -4.50 -16.90 15.97
C GLY A 723 -3.54 -16.10 16.86
N TYR A 724 -2.33 -15.80 16.39
CA TYR A 724 -1.39 -14.95 17.11
C TYR A 724 -1.75 -13.47 16.94
N GLU A 725 -1.51 -12.69 17.98
CA GLU A 725 -1.63 -11.25 18.00
C GLU A 725 -0.24 -10.62 18.10
N PHE A 726 0.08 -9.73 17.15
CA PHE A 726 1.33 -8.98 17.21
C PHE A 726 1.19 -7.81 18.19
N VAL A 727 2.08 -7.77 19.15
CA VAL A 727 2.11 -6.76 20.22
C VAL A 727 3.50 -6.12 20.30
N THR A 728 3.61 -4.99 20.96
CA THR A 728 4.90 -4.39 21.31
C THR A 728 5.56 -5.18 22.44
N ILE A 729 6.89 -5.14 22.52
CA ILE A 729 7.67 -5.94 23.48
C ILE A 729 7.26 -5.72 24.92
N ASN A 730 6.81 -4.53 25.27
CA ASN A 730 6.35 -4.19 26.63
C ASN A 730 5.00 -4.84 27.01
N LYS A 731 4.39 -5.62 26.10
CA LYS A 731 3.15 -6.36 26.34
C LYS A 731 3.33 -7.88 26.35
N ILE A 732 4.57 -8.34 26.18
CA ILE A 732 5.06 -9.69 26.45
C ILE A 732 5.60 -9.75 27.88
#